data_7620617c7bc0aa7dcc8f02674304452f
#
_entry.id   7620617c7bc0aa7dcc8f02674304452f
#
_cell.length_a   1.000
_cell.length_b   1.000
_cell.length_c   1.000
_cell.angle_alpha   90.00
_cell.angle_beta   90.00
_cell.angle_gamma   90.00
#
_symmetry.space_group_name_H-M   'P 1'
#
loop_
_entity.id
_entity.type
_entity.pdbx_description
1 polymer ?
#
loop_
_entity_poly.entity_id
_entity_poly.type
_entity_poly.pdbx_seq_one_letter_code
_entity_poly.pdbx_strand_id
1 'polypeptide(L)'
;MAFSQAFSSRRGRIFALTAFLALVILLVGYQTASPLSIYRQDPVVLKQPEHQETGSKAGHGDLTPPPLETWNHHEQQDTGGVPANHDDVSLNPPTTPSGEEEDIDLGLGMGLGTGTVDVGGEEQANGPDETLEVSPVTSSTPAEGEEECVRFEQLQRKKPGPLSAGKRQFPYVRPPPHCRTFQLPALEKLIERMRTVIKDPDLFRLFENSYPNTLDTMIKWHGYARNNSPWDTNTGTYSKSLAAFMATPDGVEQQEEVDNPETDEELTYIITGDIDAMWLRDSASQLYSYLPFLTPSTSKDSLASLWRGLINSHARYIVISPYCHSFQPPPESGIPPTHNGAYNQNNPQPPYDPQKVFDCKWELDSLASFLQISSAYHAKVPKDLAFFGKYKWIEAVQAAVDAAAAMRLGTYDEEGKVLPSAWTFTGWTNRGSETLTNDGLGNPVKENGMVRSGFRPSDDACIFQLLTPSNMMFAAYLEQASVIMEGLSSLDGLDQAKKTMAKNMTARMRDLARGIRYGIAQDAVVTHREFGEIFAYEVDGYGSANLMDDANVPSLLAFPLWNYTHPPPSLGDHDHEQTKTMVKSTHGGSKTPSRSSDSTQVQPPSVDDETELPPASPPPPPKPYTTTPLPSHNYSAIYQNTRRFILSLSNPYFAKGPALSAVGGPHLGPGKGWPMAATVAALTAYNLDLSGLSSGSKEQERAVEEQLKMILDSTSGTGVVHETVNAWNEKDWTRSWFGWANGLFGELIMRIAEEEAGREVKWEEGEGLLGRSWQ
;
A
#
# COMPACT_ATOMS: atom_id res chain seq x y z
N MET A 1 16.38 56.71 16.32
CA MET A 1 17.84 56.88 16.22
C MET A 1 18.59 56.74 17.58
N ALA A 2 17.97 56.31 18.65
CA ALA A 2 18.65 56.20 19.95
C ALA A 2 19.10 54.76 20.33
N PHE A 3 18.74 53.76 19.55
CA PHE A 3 19.10 52.34 19.84
C PHE A 3 20.38 51.85 19.12
N SER A 4 20.90 52.62 18.18
CA SER A 4 22.09 52.21 17.39
C SER A 4 23.43 52.62 18.02
N GLN A 5 23.45 53.51 19.03
CA GLN A 5 24.71 53.98 19.64
C GLN A 5 25.16 53.17 20.85
N ALA A 6 24.30 52.32 21.43
CA ALA A 6 24.66 51.52 22.60
C ALA A 6 25.58 50.31 22.30
N PHE A 7 25.65 49.86 21.06
CA PHE A 7 26.43 48.68 20.66
C PHE A 7 27.86 48.96 20.20
N SER A 8 28.28 50.21 20.10
CA SER A 8 29.62 50.54 19.60
C SER A 8 30.71 50.59 20.68
N SER A 9 30.38 50.65 21.95
CA SER A 9 31.38 50.71 23.04
C SER A 9 31.69 49.32 23.62
N ARG A 10 32.96 49.11 24.02
CA ARG A 10 33.42 47.85 24.64
C ARG A 10 32.61 47.50 25.91
N ARG A 11 32.14 48.51 26.67
CA ARG A 11 31.28 48.36 27.85
C ARG A 11 29.84 47.94 27.48
N GLY A 12 29.28 48.45 26.36
CA GLY A 12 27.95 48.09 25.88
C GLY A 12 27.88 46.65 25.41
N ARG A 13 28.94 46.14 24.77
CA ARG A 13 29.02 44.72 24.35
C ARG A 13 29.15 43.76 25.51
N ILE A 14 29.89 44.14 26.56
CA ILE A 14 29.99 43.32 27.78
C ILE A 14 28.66 43.27 28.53
N PHE A 15 27.92 44.39 28.57
CA PHE A 15 26.59 44.42 29.21
C PHE A 15 25.53 43.62 28.44
N ALA A 16 25.58 43.67 27.11
CA ALA A 16 24.72 42.86 26.27
C ALA A 16 25.02 41.35 26.39
N LEU A 17 26.30 40.97 26.48
CA LEU A 17 26.73 39.59 26.66
C LEU A 17 26.34 39.03 28.04
N THR A 18 26.50 39.83 29.10
CA THR A 18 26.07 39.40 30.45
C THR A 18 24.56 39.34 30.59
N ALA A 19 23.80 40.24 29.97
CA ALA A 19 22.33 40.17 29.94
C ALA A 19 21.83 38.94 29.14
N PHE A 20 22.50 38.64 28.02
CA PHE A 20 22.17 37.42 27.23
C PHE A 20 22.51 36.15 28.02
N LEU A 21 23.66 36.08 28.68
CA LEU A 21 24.05 34.94 29.51
C LEU A 21 23.08 34.74 30.69
N ALA A 22 22.64 35.82 31.32
CA ALA A 22 21.64 35.77 32.40
C ALA A 22 20.27 35.29 31.91
N LEU A 23 19.87 35.67 30.68
CA LEU A 23 18.63 35.20 30.06
C LEU A 23 18.71 33.72 29.74
N VAL A 24 19.84 33.22 29.24
CA VAL A 24 20.06 31.79 28.95
C VAL A 24 20.06 30.97 30.24
N ILE A 25 20.69 31.45 31.33
CA ILE A 25 20.68 30.79 32.64
C ILE A 25 19.25 30.76 33.22
N LEU A 26 18.46 31.81 33.05
CA LEU A 26 17.05 31.85 33.45
C LEU A 26 16.18 30.89 32.63
N LEU A 27 16.41 30.78 31.33
CA LEU A 27 15.70 29.85 30.47
C LEU A 27 16.04 28.38 30.79
N VAL A 28 17.32 28.08 31.00
CA VAL A 28 17.76 26.75 31.41
C VAL A 28 17.25 26.41 32.83
N GLY A 29 17.26 27.37 33.75
CA GLY A 29 16.71 27.19 35.09
C GLY A 29 15.18 26.98 35.10
N TYR A 30 14.45 27.56 34.12
CA TYR A 30 13.02 27.36 33.98
C TYR A 30 12.69 25.98 33.42
N GLN A 31 13.54 25.42 32.54
CA GLN A 31 13.37 24.04 32.01
C GLN A 31 13.71 22.97 33.08
N THR A 32 14.55 23.27 34.04
CA THR A 32 14.90 22.31 35.11
C THR A 32 14.01 22.39 36.36
N ALA A 33 13.08 23.35 36.43
CA ALA A 33 12.20 23.59 37.58
C ALA A 33 10.75 23.17 37.34
N SER A 34 10.50 22.09 36.58
CA SER A 34 9.18 21.44 36.53
C SER A 34 9.04 20.52 37.75
N PRO A 35 8.00 20.67 38.60
CA PRO A 35 7.86 19.83 39.78
C PRO A 35 7.46 18.41 39.35
N LEU A 36 8.34 17.46 39.58
CA LEU A 36 8.02 16.04 39.61
C LEU A 36 7.01 15.78 40.73
N SER A 37 5.74 15.68 40.43
CA SER A 37 4.73 15.17 41.34
C SER A 37 4.92 13.66 41.45
N ILE A 38 5.63 13.25 42.51
CA ILE A 38 5.75 11.84 42.89
C ILE A 38 4.43 11.44 43.51
N TYR A 39 3.58 10.76 42.73
CA TYR A 39 2.46 9.96 43.27
C TYR A 39 3.05 8.69 43.90
N ARG A 40 3.19 8.70 45.20
CA ARG A 40 3.45 7.51 46.02
C ARG A 40 2.09 6.84 46.21
N GLN A 41 1.82 5.76 45.47
CA GLN A 41 0.72 4.86 45.81
C GLN A 41 1.20 3.84 46.85
N ASP A 42 0.57 3.88 48.00
CA ASP A 42 0.72 2.83 49.01
C ASP A 42 0.09 1.49 48.47
N PRO A 43 0.66 0.32 48.84
CA PRO A 43 0.16 -0.95 48.36
C PRO A 43 -1.22 -1.27 48.95
N VAL A 44 -2.21 -1.41 48.12
CA VAL A 44 -3.55 -1.89 48.51
C VAL A 44 -3.46 -3.38 48.80
N VAL A 45 -3.56 -3.73 50.08
CA VAL A 45 -3.71 -5.12 50.57
C VAL A 45 -5.13 -5.60 50.22
N LEU A 46 -5.27 -6.44 49.22
CA LEU A 46 -6.52 -7.14 48.91
C LEU A 46 -6.79 -8.18 50.01
N LYS A 47 -7.77 -7.95 50.85
CA LYS A 47 -8.39 -8.95 51.70
C LYS A 47 -9.36 -9.79 50.87
N GLN A 48 -9.20 -11.10 50.90
CA GLN A 48 -10.17 -12.07 50.38
C GLN A 48 -11.47 -12.01 51.20
N PRO A 49 -12.67 -12.11 50.60
CA PRO A 49 -13.90 -12.28 51.32
C PRO A 49 -14.13 -13.74 51.62
N GLU A 50 -14.42 -14.03 52.91
CA GLU A 50 -14.94 -15.30 53.41
C GLU A 50 -16.33 -15.60 52.88
N HIS A 51 -16.59 -16.88 52.56
CA HIS A 51 -17.91 -17.40 52.22
C HIS A 51 -18.87 -17.31 53.42
N GLN A 52 -20.05 -16.74 53.20
CA GLN A 52 -21.25 -17.08 53.96
C GLN A 52 -22.46 -17.18 53.00
N GLU A 53 -23.01 -18.38 52.99
CA GLU A 53 -24.35 -18.69 52.45
C GLU A 53 -25.42 -18.10 53.32
N THR A 54 -26.45 -17.48 52.75
CA THR A 54 -27.88 -17.64 53.12
C THR A 54 -28.78 -16.91 52.10
N GLY A 55 -29.62 -17.50 51.49
CA GLY A 55 -31.03 -17.62 51.29
C GLY A 55 -31.90 -16.43 50.98
N SER A 56 -32.56 -16.49 49.79
CA SER A 56 -33.96 -16.21 49.56
C SER A 56 -34.49 -14.75 49.53
N LYS A 57 -34.98 -14.41 48.38
CA LYS A 57 -36.32 -13.84 48.04
C LYS A 57 -36.33 -12.61 47.11
N ALA A 58 -37.25 -12.71 46.17
CA ALA A 58 -37.60 -11.81 45.08
C ALA A 58 -38.00 -10.37 45.51
N GLY A 59 -37.74 -9.42 44.59
CA GLY A 59 -38.33 -8.10 44.64
C GLY A 59 -38.03 -7.32 43.36
N HIS A 60 -39.02 -7.14 42.54
CA HIS A 60 -39.00 -6.20 41.39
C HIS A 60 -38.81 -4.77 41.86
N GLY A 61 -37.93 -4.02 41.20
CA GLY A 61 -37.78 -2.58 41.39
C GLY A 61 -37.23 -1.92 40.12
N ASP A 62 -38.08 -1.15 39.50
CA ASP A 62 -37.79 -0.22 38.43
C ASP A 62 -36.66 0.75 38.78
N LEU A 63 -35.64 0.90 37.89
CA LEU A 63 -34.65 1.98 37.96
C LEU A 63 -34.56 2.66 36.60
N THR A 64 -35.17 3.81 36.50
CA THR A 64 -34.94 4.84 35.46
C THR A 64 -33.60 5.52 35.68
N PRO A 65 -32.81 5.82 34.61
CA PRO A 65 -31.56 6.57 34.74
C PRO A 65 -31.81 8.09 34.84
N PRO A 66 -30.91 8.85 35.50
CA PRO A 66 -30.99 10.29 35.63
C PRO A 66 -30.63 11.05 34.34
N PRO A 67 -31.07 12.32 34.17
CA PRO A 67 -30.92 13.08 32.94
C PRO A 67 -29.52 13.67 32.78
N LEU A 68 -29.04 13.69 31.51
CA LEU A 68 -27.81 14.33 31.05
C LEU A 68 -27.92 15.86 31.13
N GLU A 69 -26.96 16.49 31.78
CA GLU A 69 -26.80 17.96 31.78
C GLU A 69 -26.25 18.44 30.42
N THR A 70 -26.94 19.46 29.90
CA THR A 70 -26.61 20.16 28.66
C THR A 70 -25.53 21.22 28.90
N TRP A 71 -24.45 21.15 28.11
CA TRP A 71 -23.50 22.27 28.00
C TRP A 71 -23.90 23.16 26.82
N ASN A 72 -24.27 24.40 27.12
CA ASN A 72 -24.53 25.45 26.14
C ASN A 72 -23.22 26.05 25.62
N HIS A 73 -23.05 26.07 24.29
CA HIS A 73 -22.11 26.98 23.63
C HIS A 73 -22.86 28.13 22.95
N HIS A 74 -22.42 29.34 23.22
CA HIS A 74 -22.88 30.59 22.69
C HIS A 74 -22.81 30.68 21.17
N GLU A 75 -23.95 31.01 20.56
CA GLU A 75 -24.05 31.53 19.21
C GLU A 75 -23.57 32.98 19.15
N GLN A 76 -22.74 33.32 18.17
CA GLN A 76 -22.64 34.69 17.65
C GLN A 76 -23.25 34.71 16.24
N GLN A 77 -24.35 35.39 16.13
CA GLN A 77 -24.99 35.77 14.87
C GLN A 77 -24.21 36.91 14.23
N ASP A 78 -24.00 36.82 12.94
CA ASP A 78 -23.79 38.03 12.12
C ASP A 78 -24.65 37.96 10.85
N THR A 79 -25.45 38.97 10.69
CA THR A 79 -26.46 39.16 9.65
C THR A 79 -25.92 40.04 8.52
N GLY A 80 -26.11 39.65 7.29
CA GLY A 80 -25.83 40.50 6.14
C GLY A 80 -26.49 40.02 4.86
N GLY A 81 -27.48 40.77 4.45
CA GLY A 81 -28.53 40.45 3.47
C GLY A 81 -28.14 40.50 1.99
N VAL A 82 -29.04 39.90 1.26
CA VAL A 82 -29.20 39.75 -0.20
C VAL A 82 -29.43 41.08 -0.90
N PRO A 83 -29.19 41.24 -2.23
CA PRO A 83 -30.32 41.01 -3.14
C PRO A 83 -30.02 40.26 -4.45
N ALA A 84 -31.09 39.63 -4.93
CA ALA A 84 -31.22 38.97 -6.21
C ALA A 84 -31.24 39.91 -7.41
N ASN A 85 -30.81 39.44 -8.58
CA ASN A 85 -31.35 39.87 -9.87
C ASN A 85 -31.37 38.70 -10.86
N HIS A 86 -32.57 38.49 -11.40
CA HIS A 86 -32.84 37.66 -12.57
C HIS A 86 -32.31 38.27 -13.84
N ASP A 87 -31.82 37.46 -14.78
CA ASP A 87 -32.11 37.64 -16.21
C ASP A 87 -31.90 36.29 -16.96
N ASP A 88 -33.00 35.91 -17.62
CA ASP A 88 -33.13 34.79 -18.54
C ASP A 88 -32.37 35.03 -19.83
N VAL A 89 -31.55 34.08 -20.32
CA VAL A 89 -31.25 33.93 -21.75
C VAL A 89 -31.21 32.46 -22.15
N SER A 90 -32.20 32.10 -22.94
CA SER A 90 -32.35 30.84 -23.66
C SER A 90 -31.38 30.80 -24.85
N LEU A 91 -30.57 29.73 -25.00
CA LEU A 91 -29.91 29.37 -26.25
C LEU A 91 -29.99 27.86 -26.54
N ASN A 92 -30.50 27.57 -27.73
CA ASN A 92 -30.67 26.26 -28.33
C ASN A 92 -29.33 25.58 -28.67
N PRO A 93 -29.27 24.21 -28.72
CA PRO A 93 -28.08 23.50 -29.07
C PRO A 93 -27.88 23.37 -30.61
N PRO A 94 -26.65 23.25 -31.07
CA PRO A 94 -26.35 22.97 -32.48
C PRO A 94 -26.36 21.46 -32.77
N THR A 95 -26.81 21.16 -33.98
CA THR A 95 -26.99 19.86 -34.60
C THR A 95 -25.68 19.16 -34.92
N THR A 96 -25.63 17.85 -34.66
CA THR A 96 -24.57 16.89 -35.01
C THR A 96 -24.55 16.54 -36.49
N PRO A 97 -23.39 16.21 -37.07
CA PRO A 97 -23.29 15.39 -38.27
C PRO A 97 -23.04 13.91 -37.89
N SER A 98 -23.74 13.06 -38.59
CA SER A 98 -23.66 11.60 -38.57
C SER A 98 -22.32 11.11 -39.10
N GLY A 99 -21.63 10.25 -38.34
CA GLY A 99 -20.48 9.47 -38.79
C GLY A 99 -20.62 8.04 -38.25
N GLU A 100 -20.29 7.11 -39.11
CA GLU A 100 -20.54 5.66 -39.03
C GLU A 100 -20.00 5.02 -37.72
N GLU A 101 -20.83 4.16 -37.13
CA GLU A 101 -20.53 3.32 -35.97
C GLU A 101 -19.65 2.14 -36.39
N GLU A 102 -18.39 2.13 -36.03
CA GLU A 102 -17.63 0.87 -35.91
C GLU A 102 -17.80 0.32 -34.49
N ASP A 103 -18.54 -0.77 -34.38
CA ASP A 103 -18.70 -1.57 -33.18
C ASP A 103 -17.34 -2.17 -32.77
N ILE A 104 -16.69 -1.56 -31.76
CA ILE A 104 -15.59 -2.20 -31.08
C ILE A 104 -16.19 -3.05 -29.97
N ASP A 105 -16.25 -4.35 -30.20
CA ASP A 105 -16.61 -5.37 -29.20
C ASP A 105 -15.52 -5.40 -28.11
N LEU A 106 -15.72 -4.61 -27.06
CA LEU A 106 -14.96 -4.71 -25.83
C LEU A 106 -15.52 -5.93 -25.06
N GLY A 107 -15.05 -7.11 -25.45
CA GLY A 107 -15.26 -8.32 -24.67
C GLY A 107 -14.76 -8.09 -23.24
N LEU A 108 -15.69 -7.81 -22.32
CA LEU A 108 -15.45 -7.70 -20.88
C LEU A 108 -15.16 -9.09 -20.30
N GLY A 109 -14.04 -9.69 -20.73
CA GLY A 109 -13.55 -10.94 -20.18
C GLY A 109 -12.51 -10.68 -19.10
N MET A 110 -12.92 -10.37 -17.88
CA MET A 110 -12.08 -10.52 -16.69
C MET A 110 -12.10 -11.99 -16.23
N GLY A 111 -11.68 -12.88 -17.14
CA GLY A 111 -11.50 -14.28 -16.80
C GLY A 111 -10.27 -14.48 -15.91
N LEU A 112 -10.47 -14.62 -14.61
CA LEU A 112 -9.63 -15.45 -13.77
C LEU A 112 -9.97 -16.93 -14.07
N GLY A 113 -9.72 -17.37 -15.30
CA GLY A 113 -9.98 -18.72 -15.74
C GLY A 113 -8.74 -19.32 -16.39
N THR A 114 -8.26 -20.41 -15.83
CA THR A 114 -7.31 -21.31 -16.47
C THR A 114 -7.92 -21.92 -17.73
N GLY A 115 -7.62 -21.34 -18.89
CA GLY A 115 -7.99 -21.89 -20.19
C GLY A 115 -6.73 -22.29 -20.94
N THR A 116 -6.60 -23.57 -21.22
CA THR A 116 -5.62 -24.15 -22.15
C THR A 116 -5.80 -23.56 -23.54
N VAL A 117 -4.73 -22.94 -24.06
CA VAL A 117 -4.71 -22.36 -25.41
C VAL A 117 -4.33 -23.45 -26.41
N ASP A 118 -5.22 -23.70 -27.37
CA ASP A 118 -4.92 -24.50 -28.58
C ASP A 118 -4.32 -23.58 -29.65
N VAL A 119 -3.24 -24.02 -30.28
CA VAL A 119 -2.44 -23.21 -31.20
C VAL A 119 -2.87 -23.54 -32.64
N GLY A 120 -3.29 -22.54 -33.36
CA GLY A 120 -3.50 -22.70 -34.82
C GLY A 120 -3.89 -21.39 -35.54
N GLY A 121 -3.02 -20.96 -36.45
CA GLY A 121 -3.40 -20.12 -37.59
C GLY A 121 -2.70 -18.77 -37.72
N GLU A 122 -1.66 -18.73 -38.57
CA GLU A 122 -1.04 -17.51 -39.10
C GLU A 122 -2.00 -16.82 -40.10
N GLU A 123 -2.16 -15.49 -40.00
CA GLU A 123 -2.43 -14.64 -41.17
C GLU A 123 -1.81 -13.26 -41.02
N GLN A 124 -1.06 -12.85 -42.04
CA GLN A 124 -0.44 -11.56 -42.21
C GLN A 124 -1.47 -10.53 -42.72
N ALA A 125 -1.50 -9.34 -42.16
CA ALA A 125 -2.08 -8.18 -42.84
C ALA A 125 -1.21 -6.91 -42.61
N ASN A 126 -0.66 -6.43 -43.73
CA ASN A 126 -0.02 -5.12 -43.88
C ASN A 126 -1.07 -4.03 -44.08
N GLY A 127 -0.96 -2.92 -43.35
CA GLY A 127 -1.69 -1.69 -43.62
C GLY A 127 -0.92 -0.48 -43.08
N PRO A 128 -0.97 0.70 -43.73
CA PRO A 128 0.03 1.74 -43.60
C PRO A 128 -0.12 2.60 -42.36
N ASP A 129 1.05 2.97 -41.84
CA ASP A 129 1.36 3.82 -40.71
C ASP A 129 1.03 5.30 -41.05
N GLU A 130 0.04 5.90 -40.38
CA GLU A 130 -0.12 7.35 -40.33
C GLU A 130 0.40 7.87 -38.99
N THR A 131 1.62 8.37 -39.00
CA THR A 131 2.27 9.04 -37.87
C THR A 131 1.61 10.40 -37.61
N LEU A 132 0.86 10.50 -36.51
CA LEU A 132 0.55 11.77 -35.87
C LEU A 132 1.62 12.08 -34.82
N GLU A 133 2.49 13.03 -35.13
CA GLU A 133 3.46 13.59 -34.19
C GLU A 133 2.74 14.27 -33.03
N VAL A 134 2.91 13.75 -31.81
CA VAL A 134 2.52 14.43 -30.57
C VAL A 134 3.79 14.80 -29.80
N SER A 135 4.01 16.10 -29.67
CA SER A 135 5.16 16.68 -28.94
C SER A 135 5.06 16.46 -27.45
N PRO A 136 6.20 16.39 -26.71
CA PRO A 136 6.21 16.20 -25.27
C PRO A 136 5.62 17.42 -24.56
N VAL A 137 4.86 17.16 -23.49
CA VAL A 137 4.26 18.19 -22.63
C VAL A 137 5.38 18.89 -21.83
N THR A 138 5.98 19.88 -22.43
CA THR A 138 6.67 20.96 -21.72
C THR A 138 5.62 21.92 -21.20
N SER A 139 5.80 22.47 -20.00
CA SER A 139 4.94 23.48 -19.39
C SER A 139 4.76 24.67 -20.34
N SER A 140 3.76 24.58 -21.22
CA SER A 140 3.37 25.68 -22.11
C SER A 140 2.46 26.62 -21.32
N THR A 141 2.76 27.92 -21.42
CA THR A 141 1.83 29.00 -21.06
C THR A 141 0.47 28.69 -21.71
N PRO A 142 -0.65 28.76 -20.95
CA PRO A 142 -1.97 28.50 -21.52
C PRO A 142 -2.23 29.39 -22.73
N ALA A 143 -2.86 28.83 -23.77
CA ALA A 143 -3.36 29.61 -24.87
C ALA A 143 -4.40 30.61 -24.35
N GLU A 144 -4.52 31.79 -24.97
CA GLU A 144 -5.49 32.80 -24.54
C GLU A 144 -6.92 32.22 -24.54
N GLY A 145 -7.46 31.97 -23.34
CA GLY A 145 -8.81 31.41 -23.11
C GLY A 145 -8.88 30.02 -22.45
N GLU A 146 -7.76 29.35 -22.23
CA GLU A 146 -7.74 28.10 -21.45
C GLU A 146 -7.77 28.37 -19.95
N GLU A 147 -8.58 27.58 -19.19
CA GLU A 147 -8.64 27.67 -17.73
C GLU A 147 -7.28 27.24 -17.13
N GLU A 148 -6.81 27.98 -16.12
CA GLU A 148 -5.59 27.65 -15.38
C GLU A 148 -5.71 26.29 -14.68
N CYS A 149 -4.70 25.43 -14.81
CA CYS A 149 -4.65 24.15 -14.13
C CYS A 149 -4.45 24.35 -12.64
N VAL A 150 -5.48 24.06 -11.86
CA VAL A 150 -5.46 24.16 -10.39
C VAL A 150 -5.25 22.77 -9.76
N ARG A 151 -4.66 22.75 -8.57
CA ARG A 151 -4.52 21.51 -7.80
C ARG A 151 -5.89 20.89 -7.50
N PHE A 152 -5.93 19.55 -7.39
CA PHE A 152 -7.18 18.81 -7.23
C PHE A 152 -7.97 19.25 -5.98
N GLU A 153 -7.31 19.50 -4.85
CA GLU A 153 -7.98 19.97 -3.63
C GLU A 153 -8.63 21.36 -3.81
N GLN A 154 -8.03 22.22 -4.62
CA GLN A 154 -8.61 23.51 -4.94
C GLN A 154 -9.82 23.36 -5.87
N LEU A 155 -9.74 22.42 -6.82
CA LEU A 155 -10.86 22.07 -7.70
C LEU A 155 -12.04 21.54 -6.87
N GLN A 156 -11.80 20.63 -5.93
CA GLN A 156 -12.82 20.12 -5.03
C GLN A 156 -13.50 21.21 -4.19
N ARG A 157 -12.72 22.16 -3.65
CA ARG A 157 -13.24 23.29 -2.87
C ARG A 157 -14.14 24.21 -3.68
N LYS A 158 -13.86 24.39 -4.97
CA LYS A 158 -14.72 25.19 -5.89
C LYS A 158 -16.07 24.55 -6.14
N LYS A 159 -16.23 23.24 -5.92
CA LYS A 159 -17.42 22.44 -6.22
C LYS A 159 -17.98 22.73 -7.61
N PRO A 160 -17.20 22.54 -8.68
CA PRO A 160 -17.59 22.93 -10.02
C PRO A 160 -18.84 22.16 -10.48
N GLY A 161 -19.67 22.83 -11.26
CA GLY A 161 -20.86 22.26 -11.89
C GLY A 161 -20.58 21.65 -13.26
N PRO A 162 -21.60 21.06 -13.86
CA PRO A 162 -22.94 20.87 -13.31
C PRO A 162 -22.98 19.84 -12.19
N LEU A 163 -23.77 20.07 -11.14
CA LEU A 163 -24.02 19.09 -10.09
C LEU A 163 -24.79 17.89 -10.65
N SER A 164 -24.61 16.71 -10.07
CA SER A 164 -25.43 15.54 -10.43
C SER A 164 -26.92 15.81 -10.13
N ALA A 165 -27.79 15.25 -10.97
CA ALA A 165 -29.25 15.45 -10.84
C ALA A 165 -29.89 14.65 -9.71
N GLY A 166 -29.12 13.85 -8.96
CA GLY A 166 -29.60 13.05 -7.86
C GLY A 166 -29.73 13.83 -6.55
N LYS A 167 -30.16 13.14 -5.50
CA LYS A 167 -30.37 13.69 -4.16
C LYS A 167 -29.12 14.30 -3.54
N ARG A 168 -27.94 13.69 -3.82
CA ARG A 168 -26.67 14.07 -3.20
C ARG A 168 -25.97 15.23 -3.89
N GLN A 169 -26.39 15.58 -5.13
CA GLN A 169 -25.89 16.73 -5.89
C GLN A 169 -24.36 16.81 -5.96
N PHE A 170 -23.71 15.73 -6.34
CA PHE A 170 -22.25 15.68 -6.40
C PHE A 170 -21.66 16.63 -7.45
N PRO A 171 -20.59 17.38 -7.12
CA PRO A 171 -19.88 18.21 -8.08
C PRO A 171 -19.15 17.36 -9.12
N TYR A 172 -18.79 17.97 -10.26
CA TYR A 172 -17.90 17.40 -11.25
C TYR A 172 -16.48 17.84 -10.94
N VAL A 173 -15.63 16.95 -10.41
CA VAL A 173 -14.28 17.29 -9.91
C VAL A 173 -13.14 16.77 -10.79
N ARG A 174 -13.43 16.29 -12.01
CA ARG A 174 -12.37 15.96 -12.98
C ARG A 174 -11.76 17.26 -13.54
N PRO A 175 -10.41 17.34 -13.64
CA PRO A 175 -9.75 18.46 -14.29
C PRO A 175 -10.15 18.58 -15.77
N PRO A 176 -10.08 19.80 -16.36
CA PRO A 176 -10.17 19.96 -17.80
C PRO A 176 -9.18 19.04 -18.53
N PRO A 177 -9.49 18.56 -19.75
CA PRO A 177 -8.65 17.56 -20.44
C PRO A 177 -7.17 17.95 -20.56
N HIS A 178 -6.85 19.21 -20.83
CA HIS A 178 -5.47 19.70 -20.93
C HIS A 178 -4.72 19.75 -19.59
N CYS A 179 -5.43 19.65 -18.46
CA CYS A 179 -4.86 19.60 -17.10
C CYS A 179 -4.69 18.18 -16.56
N ARG A 180 -5.15 17.16 -17.30
CA ARG A 180 -5.03 15.76 -16.86
C ARG A 180 -3.61 15.25 -17.05
N THR A 181 -3.12 14.51 -16.06
CA THR A 181 -1.73 14.05 -16.04
C THR A 181 -1.45 12.89 -16.99
N PHE A 182 -2.47 12.09 -17.32
CA PHE A 182 -2.41 11.04 -18.34
C PHE A 182 -3.77 10.86 -19.00
N GLN A 183 -3.80 10.77 -20.32
CA GLN A 183 -5.03 10.60 -21.08
C GLN A 183 -5.13 9.18 -21.63
N LEU A 184 -6.22 8.49 -21.30
CA LEU A 184 -6.53 7.14 -21.78
C LEU A 184 -7.85 7.17 -22.57
N PRO A 185 -7.83 7.28 -23.91
CA PRO A 185 -9.04 7.39 -24.71
C PRO A 185 -10.03 6.22 -24.54
N ALA A 186 -9.54 5.01 -24.27
CA ALA A 186 -10.36 3.84 -23.98
C ALA A 186 -11.17 4.02 -22.68
N LEU A 187 -10.62 4.66 -21.65
CA LEU A 187 -11.31 4.98 -20.41
C LEU A 187 -12.40 6.03 -20.62
N GLU A 188 -12.15 7.05 -21.44
CA GLU A 188 -13.16 8.08 -21.76
C GLU A 188 -14.37 7.45 -22.50
N LYS A 189 -14.10 6.59 -23.48
CA LYS A 189 -15.16 5.82 -24.16
C LYS A 189 -15.94 4.93 -23.19
N LEU A 190 -15.25 4.30 -22.24
CA LEU A 190 -15.92 3.51 -21.19
C LEU A 190 -16.82 4.38 -20.33
N ILE A 191 -16.34 5.54 -19.84
CA ILE A 191 -17.13 6.44 -19.00
C ILE A 191 -18.40 6.87 -19.74
N GLU A 192 -18.31 7.20 -21.02
CA GLU A 192 -19.46 7.58 -21.83
C GLU A 192 -20.46 6.41 -21.98
N ARG A 193 -19.96 5.17 -22.20
CA ARG A 193 -20.81 3.97 -22.20
C ARG A 193 -21.47 3.75 -20.84
N MET A 194 -20.74 3.90 -19.73
CA MET A 194 -21.28 3.71 -18.38
C MET A 194 -22.35 4.74 -18.02
N ARG A 195 -22.36 5.93 -18.65
CA ARG A 195 -23.45 6.91 -18.56
C ARG A 195 -24.79 6.34 -19.02
N THR A 196 -24.79 5.41 -19.98
CA THR A 196 -26.02 4.74 -20.43
C THR A 196 -26.39 3.55 -19.55
N VAL A 197 -25.46 2.94 -18.86
CA VAL A 197 -25.64 1.77 -18.00
C VAL A 197 -26.09 2.18 -16.59
N ILE A 198 -25.37 3.11 -15.96
CA ILE A 198 -25.64 3.56 -14.60
C ILE A 198 -26.77 4.60 -14.65
N LYS A 199 -27.97 4.20 -14.16
CA LYS A 199 -29.16 5.06 -14.22
C LYS A 199 -29.25 6.07 -13.07
N ASP A 200 -28.63 5.78 -11.93
CA ASP A 200 -28.59 6.75 -10.82
C ASP A 200 -27.54 7.84 -11.09
N PRO A 201 -27.95 9.12 -11.13
CA PRO A 201 -27.03 10.21 -11.49
C PRO A 201 -25.94 10.50 -10.45
N ASP A 202 -26.16 10.16 -9.17
CA ASP A 202 -25.17 10.32 -8.12
C ASP A 202 -24.14 9.20 -8.20
N LEU A 203 -24.59 7.93 -8.41
CA LEU A 203 -23.68 6.81 -8.61
C LEU A 203 -22.81 7.00 -9.85
N PHE A 204 -23.41 7.44 -10.97
CA PHE A 204 -22.65 7.74 -12.18
C PHE A 204 -21.60 8.83 -11.93
N ARG A 205 -21.98 9.94 -11.28
CA ARG A 205 -21.06 11.03 -10.98
C ARG A 205 -19.93 10.58 -10.04
N LEU A 206 -20.21 9.76 -9.03
CA LEU A 206 -19.18 9.19 -8.17
C LEU A 206 -18.20 8.33 -8.98
N PHE A 207 -18.70 7.47 -9.87
CA PHE A 207 -17.87 6.67 -10.77
C PHE A 207 -17.03 7.55 -11.73
N GLU A 208 -17.68 8.51 -12.38
CA GLU A 208 -17.04 9.44 -13.34
C GLU A 208 -15.90 10.25 -12.70
N ASN A 209 -16.04 10.65 -11.43
CA ASN A 209 -15.01 11.35 -10.70
C ASN A 209 -13.90 10.45 -10.15
N SER A 210 -14.27 9.26 -9.67
CA SER A 210 -13.37 8.37 -8.90
C SER A 210 -12.52 7.49 -9.79
N TYR A 211 -13.11 6.82 -10.79
CA TYR A 211 -12.38 5.83 -11.56
C TYR A 211 -11.18 6.42 -12.32
N PRO A 212 -11.27 7.56 -13.01
CA PRO A 212 -10.14 8.16 -13.70
C PRO A 212 -9.18 8.95 -12.79
N ASN A 213 -9.45 9.09 -11.49
CA ASN A 213 -8.80 10.05 -10.59
C ASN A 213 -7.25 9.92 -10.59
N THR A 214 -6.72 8.70 -10.59
CA THR A 214 -5.26 8.47 -10.65
C THR A 214 -4.66 8.98 -11.96
N LEU A 215 -5.25 8.63 -13.10
CA LEU A 215 -4.75 9.07 -14.42
C LEU A 215 -4.95 10.57 -14.62
N ASP A 216 -6.03 11.12 -14.10
CA ASP A 216 -6.32 12.55 -14.23
C ASP A 216 -5.39 13.43 -13.38
N THR A 217 -4.88 12.95 -12.22
CA THR A 217 -4.31 13.86 -11.20
C THR A 217 -3.04 13.39 -10.51
N MET A 218 -2.64 12.11 -10.65
CA MET A 218 -1.60 11.52 -9.80
C MET A 218 -0.39 10.95 -10.55
N ILE A 219 -0.41 10.92 -11.88
CA ILE A 219 0.79 10.60 -12.65
C ILE A 219 1.67 11.84 -12.63
N LYS A 220 2.47 11.95 -11.57
CA LYS A 220 3.30 13.13 -11.33
C LYS A 220 4.38 13.30 -12.38
N TRP A 221 4.91 12.17 -12.87
CA TRP A 221 5.88 12.14 -13.94
C TRP A 221 5.91 10.78 -14.63
N HIS A 222 6.13 10.81 -15.96
CA HIS A 222 6.39 9.64 -16.78
C HIS A 222 7.42 10.02 -17.85
N GLY A 223 8.48 9.22 -17.98
CA GLY A 223 9.60 9.53 -18.89
C GLY A 223 10.60 8.39 -18.94
N TYR A 224 11.85 8.72 -19.21
CA TYR A 224 12.93 7.76 -19.43
C TYR A 224 14.10 7.99 -18.48
N ALA A 225 14.76 6.88 -18.14
CA ALA A 225 16.02 6.90 -17.43
C ALA A 225 17.13 7.57 -18.26
N ARG A 226 18.16 8.08 -17.59
CA ARG A 226 19.36 8.65 -18.22
C ARG A 226 20.60 7.82 -17.90
N ASN A 227 21.58 7.77 -18.81
CA ASN A 227 22.77 6.91 -18.68
C ASN A 227 23.62 7.19 -17.44
N ASN A 228 23.63 8.42 -16.94
CA ASN A 228 24.38 8.84 -15.75
C ASN A 228 23.44 9.29 -14.64
N SER A 229 22.44 8.47 -14.34
CA SER A 229 21.52 8.78 -13.23
C SER A 229 22.30 8.92 -11.92
N PRO A 230 22.07 9.99 -11.13
CA PRO A 230 22.69 10.12 -9.81
C PRO A 230 22.38 8.98 -8.85
N TRP A 231 21.40 8.15 -9.18
CA TRP A 231 21.00 6.99 -8.39
C TRP A 231 21.69 5.69 -8.79
N ASP A 232 22.45 5.69 -9.91
CA ASP A 232 23.25 4.52 -10.27
C ASP A 232 24.46 4.38 -9.34
N THR A 233 24.38 3.41 -8.44
CA THR A 233 25.38 3.15 -7.38
C THR A 233 26.74 2.67 -7.90
N ASN A 234 26.89 2.40 -9.20
CA ASN A 234 28.14 1.90 -9.81
C ASN A 234 29.16 2.98 -10.15
N THR A 235 28.82 4.25 -10.07
CA THR A 235 29.80 5.34 -10.29
C THR A 235 30.23 5.92 -8.95
N GLY A 236 31.39 5.51 -8.45
CA GLY A 236 32.04 6.04 -7.23
C GLY A 236 32.38 7.54 -7.26
N THR A 237 31.57 8.33 -7.96
CA THR A 237 31.75 9.76 -8.22
C THR A 237 30.98 10.67 -7.26
N TYR A 238 30.08 10.09 -6.41
CA TYR A 238 29.19 10.88 -5.54
C TYR A 238 29.91 11.68 -4.44
N SER A 239 31.09 11.27 -4.04
CA SER A 239 31.88 11.96 -2.99
C SER A 239 32.52 13.28 -3.46
N LYS A 240 32.62 13.53 -4.77
CA LYS A 240 33.29 14.74 -5.29
C LYS A 240 32.36 15.89 -5.59
N SER A 241 31.11 15.64 -6.00
CA SER A 241 30.19 16.73 -6.36
C SER A 241 29.57 17.42 -5.13
N LEU A 242 29.27 16.70 -4.04
CA LEU A 242 28.78 17.30 -2.81
C LEU A 242 29.85 18.13 -2.09
N ALA A 243 31.12 17.69 -2.14
CA ALA A 243 32.25 18.46 -1.62
C ALA A 243 32.52 19.72 -2.46
N ALA A 244 32.28 19.68 -3.78
CA ALA A 244 32.40 20.85 -4.66
C ALA A 244 31.25 21.87 -4.43
N PHE A 245 30.03 21.39 -4.22
CA PHE A 245 28.88 22.26 -3.92
C PHE A 245 28.98 23.01 -2.57
N MET A 246 29.67 22.40 -1.58
CA MET A 246 29.89 23.02 -0.27
C MET A 246 31.13 23.96 -0.24
N ALA A 247 31.94 24.02 -1.29
CA ALA A 247 33.26 24.65 -1.26
C ALA A 247 33.36 26.03 -1.94
N THR A 248 32.32 26.57 -2.60
CA THR A 248 32.41 27.87 -3.28
C THR A 248 31.31 28.84 -2.86
N PRO A 249 31.62 29.92 -2.10
CA PRO A 249 30.87 31.15 -2.16
C PRO A 249 31.33 31.95 -3.38
N ASP A 250 30.40 32.32 -4.26
CA ASP A 250 30.60 33.19 -5.41
C ASP A 250 31.34 32.59 -6.64
N GLY A 251 30.59 31.89 -7.46
CA GLY A 251 31.02 31.55 -8.83
C GLY A 251 29.93 30.85 -9.58
N VAL A 252 29.22 31.61 -10.45
CA VAL A 252 28.40 31.05 -11.49
C VAL A 252 29.34 30.36 -12.50
N GLU A 253 29.75 29.14 -12.25
CA GLU A 253 30.30 28.31 -13.32
C GLU A 253 29.11 27.80 -14.14
N GLN A 254 29.09 28.20 -15.42
CA GLN A 254 28.27 27.54 -16.42
C GLN A 254 28.65 26.06 -16.40
N GLN A 255 27.78 25.22 -15.80
CA GLN A 255 27.86 23.79 -16.00
C GLN A 255 27.70 23.56 -17.51
N GLU A 256 28.76 23.13 -18.18
CA GLU A 256 28.64 22.50 -19.49
C GLU A 256 27.61 21.38 -19.31
N GLU A 257 26.50 21.47 -20.03
CA GLU A 257 25.45 20.46 -20.10
C GLU A 257 26.12 19.21 -20.66
N VAL A 258 26.59 18.33 -19.77
CA VAL A 258 27.12 17.03 -20.15
C VAL A 258 25.96 16.32 -20.83
N ASP A 259 26.10 16.08 -22.13
CA ASP A 259 25.13 15.32 -22.92
C ASP A 259 24.87 13.97 -22.22
N ASN A 260 23.75 13.90 -21.49
CA ASN A 260 23.33 12.73 -20.73
C ASN A 260 22.10 12.14 -21.42
N PRO A 261 22.30 11.35 -22.50
CA PRO A 261 21.21 10.89 -23.33
C PRO A 261 20.26 10.00 -22.55
N GLU A 262 18.98 10.16 -22.86
CA GLU A 262 17.94 9.25 -22.38
C GLU A 262 18.20 7.83 -22.87
N THR A 263 17.88 6.87 -22.02
CA THR A 263 17.83 5.46 -22.36
C THR A 263 16.44 5.08 -22.86
N ASP A 264 16.23 3.81 -23.16
CA ASP A 264 14.90 3.28 -23.48
C ASP A 264 14.21 2.65 -22.24
N GLU A 265 14.73 2.87 -21.03
CA GLU A 265 14.12 2.42 -19.76
C GLU A 265 13.04 3.43 -19.35
N GLU A 266 11.78 3.02 -19.51
CA GLU A 266 10.64 3.80 -19.06
C GLU A 266 10.59 3.87 -17.54
N LEU A 267 10.22 5.02 -16.98
CA LEU A 267 10.02 5.26 -15.54
C LEU A 267 8.70 5.99 -15.32
N THR A 268 8.02 5.67 -14.23
CA THR A 268 6.77 6.32 -13.84
C THR A 268 6.77 6.63 -12.35
N TYR A 269 6.32 7.84 -11.99
CA TYR A 269 6.17 8.28 -10.60
C TYR A 269 4.73 8.66 -10.32
N ILE A 270 4.06 7.90 -9.44
CA ILE A 270 2.65 8.04 -9.09
C ILE A 270 2.55 8.43 -7.61
N ILE A 271 1.92 9.56 -7.33
CA ILE A 271 1.67 10.00 -5.95
C ILE A 271 0.38 9.39 -5.39
N THR A 272 0.24 9.35 -4.07
CA THR A 272 -0.95 8.76 -3.43
C THR A 272 -2.19 9.65 -3.53
N GLY A 273 -2.00 10.94 -3.81
CA GLY A 273 -3.00 12.00 -3.85
C GLY A 273 -2.49 13.25 -3.16
N ASP A 274 -3.03 13.55 -1.99
CA ASP A 274 -2.63 14.73 -1.17
C ASP A 274 -1.23 14.62 -0.56
N ILE A 275 -0.64 13.42 -0.50
CA ILE A 275 0.76 13.22 -0.12
C ILE A 275 1.59 13.06 -1.39
N ASP A 276 2.54 13.96 -1.59
CA ASP A 276 3.41 14.03 -2.78
C ASP A 276 4.62 13.10 -2.64
N ALA A 277 4.34 11.80 -2.51
CA ALA A 277 5.32 10.72 -2.47
C ALA A 277 4.73 9.44 -3.04
N MET A 278 5.57 8.49 -3.46
CA MET A 278 5.15 7.22 -4.06
C MET A 278 5.35 6.07 -3.09
N TRP A 279 4.25 5.49 -2.59
CA TRP A 279 4.23 4.19 -1.94
C TRP A 279 4.21 3.08 -2.99
N LEU A 280 4.99 2.01 -2.77
CA LEU A 280 4.99 0.85 -3.67
C LEU A 280 3.60 0.19 -3.71
N ARG A 281 2.96 0.01 -2.58
CA ARG A 281 1.61 -0.55 -2.44
C ARG A 281 0.55 0.31 -3.15
N ASP A 282 0.53 1.60 -2.83
CA ASP A 282 -0.48 2.53 -3.36
C ASP A 282 -0.39 2.65 -4.88
N SER A 283 0.81 2.94 -5.41
CA SER A 283 1.03 3.13 -6.85
C SER A 283 0.72 1.86 -7.65
N ALA A 284 1.05 0.68 -7.11
CA ALA A 284 0.67 -0.59 -7.71
C ALA A 284 -0.85 -0.75 -7.77
N SER A 285 -1.55 -0.52 -6.65
CA SER A 285 -3.00 -0.66 -6.56
C SER A 285 -3.75 0.37 -7.43
N GLN A 286 -3.26 1.62 -7.44
CA GLN A 286 -3.80 2.68 -8.29
C GLN A 286 -3.74 2.33 -9.79
N LEU A 287 -2.62 1.77 -10.25
CA LEU A 287 -2.48 1.42 -11.66
C LEU A 287 -3.19 0.10 -11.99
N TYR A 288 -3.29 -0.82 -11.02
CA TYR A 288 -3.97 -2.12 -11.19
C TYR A 288 -5.44 -1.96 -11.59
N SER A 289 -6.10 -0.90 -11.14
CA SER A 289 -7.49 -0.58 -11.50
C SER A 289 -7.72 -0.44 -13.02
N TYR A 290 -6.66 -0.15 -13.77
CA TYR A 290 -6.72 -0.01 -15.24
C TYR A 290 -6.22 -1.25 -15.99
N LEU A 291 -5.98 -2.37 -15.32
CA LEU A 291 -5.56 -3.63 -15.93
C LEU A 291 -6.48 -4.11 -17.08
N PRO A 292 -7.81 -3.89 -17.06
CA PRO A 292 -8.68 -4.26 -18.17
C PRO A 292 -8.35 -3.57 -19.50
N PHE A 293 -7.76 -2.37 -19.46
CA PHE A 293 -7.36 -1.60 -20.63
C PHE A 293 -5.94 -1.88 -21.10
N LEU A 294 -5.18 -2.68 -20.34
CA LEU A 294 -3.79 -2.97 -20.68
C LEU A 294 -3.73 -3.87 -21.92
N THR A 295 -3.14 -3.32 -22.98
CA THR A 295 -2.86 -4.02 -24.25
C THR A 295 -1.40 -3.85 -24.63
N PRO A 296 -0.79 -4.77 -25.36
CA PRO A 296 0.58 -4.64 -25.88
C PRO A 296 0.74 -3.35 -26.69
N SER A 297 1.73 -2.54 -26.37
CA SER A 297 2.06 -1.32 -27.11
C SER A 297 3.52 -0.90 -26.90
N THR A 298 4.14 -0.37 -27.93
CA THR A 298 5.47 0.26 -27.92
C THR A 298 5.40 1.79 -27.88
N SER A 299 4.17 2.36 -27.95
CA SER A 299 4.00 3.82 -27.87
C SER A 299 4.34 4.33 -26.48
N LYS A 300 5.05 5.46 -26.43
CA LYS A 300 5.45 6.16 -25.21
C LYS A 300 4.26 6.62 -24.36
N ASP A 301 3.16 7.00 -25.01
CA ASP A 301 1.95 7.52 -24.38
C ASP A 301 0.91 6.44 -24.09
N SER A 302 1.31 5.17 -24.18
CA SER A 302 0.42 4.03 -23.94
C SER A 302 0.35 3.65 -22.47
N LEU A 303 -0.77 3.03 -22.06
CA LEU A 303 -0.90 2.42 -20.73
C LEU A 303 0.19 1.35 -20.50
N ALA A 304 0.63 0.62 -21.53
CA ALA A 304 1.71 -0.36 -21.42
C ALA A 304 3.05 0.30 -21.05
N SER A 305 3.36 1.47 -21.64
CA SER A 305 4.53 2.27 -21.27
C SER A 305 4.46 2.71 -19.81
N LEU A 306 3.30 3.22 -19.37
CA LEU A 306 3.07 3.61 -17.98
C LEU A 306 3.29 2.45 -17.00
N TRP A 307 2.83 1.24 -17.35
CA TRP A 307 3.03 0.02 -16.55
C TRP A 307 4.50 -0.40 -16.50
N ARG A 308 5.19 -0.46 -17.66
CA ARG A 308 6.63 -0.77 -17.68
C ARG A 308 7.42 0.23 -16.87
N GLY A 309 7.08 1.52 -17.01
CA GLY A 309 7.67 2.60 -16.22
C GLY A 309 7.50 2.41 -14.73
N LEU A 310 6.30 2.03 -14.25
CA LEU A 310 6.06 1.77 -12.84
C LEU A 310 6.85 0.54 -12.33
N ILE A 311 6.87 -0.55 -13.09
CA ILE A 311 7.63 -1.76 -12.73
C ILE A 311 9.13 -1.43 -12.62
N ASN A 312 9.69 -0.65 -13.55
CA ASN A 312 11.10 -0.24 -13.51
C ASN A 312 11.38 0.71 -12.32
N SER A 313 10.49 1.65 -12.03
CA SER A 313 10.63 2.53 -10.86
C SER A 313 10.62 1.74 -9.56
N HIS A 314 9.68 0.80 -9.39
CA HIS A 314 9.66 -0.11 -8.24
C HIS A 314 10.96 -0.92 -8.15
N ALA A 315 11.43 -1.47 -9.27
CA ALA A 315 12.66 -2.24 -9.29
C ALA A 315 13.87 -1.42 -8.83
N ARG A 316 14.00 -0.17 -9.29
CA ARG A 316 15.05 0.76 -8.85
C ARG A 316 14.95 1.05 -7.34
N TYR A 317 13.77 1.35 -6.83
CA TYR A 317 13.55 1.66 -5.42
C TYR A 317 13.88 0.48 -4.50
N ILE A 318 13.46 -0.72 -4.87
CA ILE A 318 13.78 -1.94 -4.11
C ILE A 318 15.28 -2.23 -4.10
N VAL A 319 15.99 -1.99 -5.20
CA VAL A 319 17.46 -2.12 -5.25
C VAL A 319 18.15 -1.06 -4.37
N ILE A 320 17.60 0.16 -4.31
CA ILE A 320 18.13 1.24 -3.46
C ILE A 320 17.89 0.94 -1.97
N SER A 321 16.68 0.50 -1.60
CA SER A 321 16.29 0.33 -0.20
C SER A 321 15.16 -0.69 -0.04
N PRO A 322 15.47 -2.00 0.00
CA PRO A 322 14.47 -3.06 0.01
C PRO A 322 13.61 -3.10 1.28
N TYR A 323 14.01 -2.42 2.33
CA TYR A 323 13.28 -2.34 3.61
C TYR A 323 12.37 -1.12 3.73
N CYS A 324 12.31 -0.25 2.71
CA CYS A 324 11.51 0.97 2.75
C CYS A 324 10.28 0.83 1.82
N HIS A 325 9.22 1.55 2.16
CA HIS A 325 7.91 1.41 1.51
C HIS A 325 7.51 2.60 0.64
N SER A 326 8.11 3.79 0.86
CA SER A 326 7.78 5.01 0.11
C SER A 326 9.00 5.80 -0.31
N PHE A 327 8.93 6.40 -1.51
CA PHE A 327 10.09 6.90 -2.22
C PHE A 327 9.86 8.29 -2.81
N GLN A 328 10.97 8.98 -3.06
CA GLN A 328 11.04 10.31 -3.67
C GLN A 328 10.98 10.23 -5.21
N PRO A 329 10.67 11.35 -5.90
CA PRO A 329 10.73 11.39 -7.36
C PRO A 329 12.12 11.00 -7.89
N PRO A 330 12.19 10.26 -9.02
CA PRO A 330 13.48 9.96 -9.62
C PRO A 330 14.14 11.25 -10.12
N PRO A 331 15.47 11.37 -10.05
CA PRO A 331 16.17 12.60 -10.42
C PRO A 331 15.95 13.02 -11.87
N GLU A 332 15.66 12.07 -12.75
CA GLU A 332 15.32 12.28 -14.16
C GLU A 332 14.06 13.14 -14.34
N SER A 333 13.17 13.14 -13.35
CA SER A 333 11.94 13.95 -13.36
C SER A 333 12.18 15.44 -13.19
N GLY A 334 13.35 15.85 -12.65
CA GLY A 334 13.61 17.23 -12.25
C GLY A 334 12.72 17.74 -11.09
N ILE A 335 11.89 16.88 -10.50
CA ILE A 335 11.03 17.21 -9.35
C ILE A 335 11.86 17.10 -8.07
N PRO A 336 11.90 18.14 -7.23
CA PRO A 336 12.65 18.09 -5.99
C PRO A 336 12.00 17.11 -4.99
N PRO A 337 12.79 16.46 -4.11
CA PRO A 337 12.27 15.62 -3.04
C PRO A 337 11.32 16.37 -2.11
N THR A 338 10.24 15.70 -1.71
CA THR A 338 9.28 16.23 -0.75
C THR A 338 9.78 16.04 0.68
N HIS A 339 9.63 17.07 1.53
CA HIS A 339 10.01 16.97 2.93
C HIS A 339 9.04 16.10 3.73
N ASN A 340 9.56 15.07 4.40
CA ASN A 340 8.80 14.29 5.38
C ASN A 340 9.09 14.82 6.78
N GLY A 341 8.05 15.35 7.46
CA GLY A 341 8.17 15.85 8.83
C GLY A 341 8.52 14.76 9.86
N ALA A 342 8.24 13.50 9.58
CA ALA A 342 8.57 12.37 10.45
C ALA A 342 10.06 11.93 10.38
N TYR A 343 10.82 12.37 9.37
CA TYR A 343 12.21 11.93 9.17
C TYR A 343 13.10 12.06 10.41
N ASN A 344 13.00 13.19 11.12
CA ASN A 344 13.79 13.44 12.32
C ASN A 344 13.27 12.72 13.58
N GLN A 345 12.11 12.06 13.48
CA GLN A 345 11.47 11.31 14.57
C GLN A 345 11.65 9.81 14.42
N ASN A 346 11.80 9.36 13.19
CA ASN A 346 11.93 7.94 12.83
C ASN A 346 13.41 7.54 12.79
N ASN A 347 13.72 6.37 13.35
CA ASN A 347 15.08 5.83 13.39
C ASN A 347 15.08 4.37 12.92
N PRO A 348 14.88 4.11 11.62
CA PRO A 348 15.06 2.79 11.06
C PRO A 348 16.54 2.41 11.02
N GLN A 349 16.85 1.13 11.19
CA GLN A 349 18.18 0.58 10.98
C GLN A 349 18.08 -0.57 9.99
N PRO A 350 18.76 -0.52 8.85
CA PRO A 350 19.70 0.53 8.42
C PRO A 350 19.03 1.88 8.13
N PRO A 351 19.76 2.99 8.30
CA PRO A 351 19.26 4.32 7.97
C PRO A 351 19.11 4.50 6.45
N TYR A 352 18.29 5.46 6.04
CA TYR A 352 18.02 5.74 4.64
C TYR A 352 18.41 7.16 4.21
N ASP A 353 18.59 7.36 2.91
CA ASP A 353 18.84 8.66 2.30
C ASP A 353 17.49 9.38 2.02
N PRO A 354 17.16 10.49 2.69
CA PRO A 354 15.90 11.21 2.52
C PRO A 354 15.76 11.88 1.14
N GLN A 355 16.82 11.92 0.34
CA GLN A 355 16.76 12.38 -1.05
C GLN A 355 16.21 11.29 -2.00
N LYS A 356 16.18 10.03 -1.57
CA LYS A 356 15.72 8.88 -2.36
C LYS A 356 14.49 8.21 -1.78
N VAL A 357 14.37 8.22 -0.45
CA VAL A 357 13.32 7.57 0.31
C VAL A 357 12.52 8.65 1.05
N PHE A 358 11.19 8.59 0.94
CA PHE A 358 10.30 9.52 1.63
C PHE A 358 10.11 9.10 3.10
N ASP A 359 9.77 7.84 3.34
CA ASP A 359 9.69 7.21 4.67
C ASP A 359 10.10 5.74 4.59
N CYS A 360 10.63 5.19 5.67
CA CYS A 360 11.20 3.85 5.70
C CYS A 360 10.59 2.99 6.81
N LYS A 361 9.47 2.37 6.52
CA LYS A 361 8.85 1.32 7.31
C LYS A 361 8.96 -0.01 6.56
N TRP A 362 9.29 -1.08 7.27
CA TRP A 362 9.30 -2.41 6.68
C TRP A 362 7.89 -2.97 6.61
N GLU A 363 7.38 -3.06 5.41
CA GLU A 363 6.06 -3.57 5.05
C GLU A 363 6.20 -4.63 3.96
N LEU A 364 5.84 -5.87 4.29
CA LEU A 364 5.99 -7.00 3.37
C LEU A 364 5.11 -6.85 2.12
N ASP A 365 3.96 -6.20 2.25
CA ASP A 365 3.05 -5.91 1.13
C ASP A 365 3.63 -4.97 0.07
N SER A 366 4.59 -4.12 0.43
CA SER A 366 5.33 -3.31 -0.54
C SER A 366 6.05 -4.17 -1.57
N LEU A 367 6.74 -5.22 -1.13
CA LEU A 367 7.39 -6.19 -2.01
C LEU A 367 6.38 -7.06 -2.77
N ALA A 368 5.28 -7.44 -2.11
CA ALA A 368 4.19 -8.18 -2.74
C ALA A 368 3.55 -7.39 -3.88
N SER A 369 3.38 -6.08 -3.71
CA SER A 369 2.80 -5.17 -4.71
C SER A 369 3.66 -5.04 -5.98
N PHE A 370 4.98 -5.00 -5.83
CA PHE A 370 5.91 -5.06 -6.96
C PHE A 370 5.75 -6.35 -7.78
N LEU A 371 5.67 -7.50 -7.08
CA LEU A 371 5.47 -8.79 -7.76
C LEU A 371 4.07 -8.89 -8.38
N GLN A 372 3.05 -8.28 -7.77
CA GLN A 372 1.69 -8.22 -8.28
C GLN A 372 1.62 -7.54 -9.64
N ILE A 373 2.12 -6.29 -9.74
CA ILE A 373 2.08 -5.55 -11.02
C ILE A 373 2.93 -6.22 -12.09
N SER A 374 4.07 -6.80 -11.71
CA SER A 374 4.92 -7.57 -12.61
C SER A 374 4.18 -8.79 -13.19
N SER A 375 3.53 -9.56 -12.32
CA SER A 375 2.77 -10.76 -12.72
C SER A 375 1.55 -10.40 -13.57
N ALA A 376 0.82 -9.32 -13.20
CA ALA A 376 -0.33 -8.84 -13.96
C ALA A 376 0.06 -8.36 -15.37
N TYR A 377 1.17 -7.58 -15.47
CA TYR A 377 1.71 -7.17 -16.78
C TYR A 377 2.05 -8.38 -17.64
N HIS A 378 2.82 -9.33 -17.11
CA HIS A 378 3.20 -10.54 -17.84
C HIS A 378 1.98 -11.34 -18.30
N ALA A 379 0.95 -11.49 -17.48
CA ALA A 379 -0.28 -12.20 -17.85
C ALA A 379 -1.02 -11.52 -19.02
N LYS A 380 -1.04 -10.19 -19.07
CA LYS A 380 -1.69 -9.43 -20.16
C LYS A 380 -0.82 -9.26 -21.40
N VAL A 381 0.51 -9.22 -21.24
CA VAL A 381 1.47 -8.99 -22.31
C VAL A 381 2.55 -10.10 -22.31
N PRO A 382 2.17 -11.38 -22.50
CA PRO A 382 3.11 -12.50 -22.28
C PRO A 382 4.25 -12.56 -23.32
N LYS A 383 4.10 -11.90 -24.47
CA LYS A 383 5.15 -11.81 -25.50
C LYS A 383 6.29 -10.84 -25.12
N ASP A 384 6.12 -10.01 -24.08
CA ASP A 384 7.12 -9.03 -23.63
C ASP A 384 7.96 -9.56 -22.46
N LEU A 385 8.28 -10.85 -22.46
CA LEU A 385 9.10 -11.47 -21.43
C LEU A 385 10.51 -10.83 -21.35
N ALA A 386 11.06 -10.43 -22.50
CA ALA A 386 12.39 -9.83 -22.61
C ALA A 386 12.52 -8.51 -21.80
N PHE A 387 11.43 -7.79 -21.59
CA PHE A 387 11.36 -6.58 -20.78
C PHE A 387 11.91 -6.83 -19.37
N PHE A 388 11.52 -7.92 -18.71
CA PHE A 388 11.94 -8.25 -17.35
C PHE A 388 13.43 -8.59 -17.23
N GLY A 389 14.06 -9.02 -18.34
CA GLY A 389 15.52 -9.29 -18.38
C GLY A 389 16.37 -8.07 -18.71
N LYS A 390 15.75 -6.96 -19.15
CA LYS A 390 16.46 -5.84 -19.77
C LYS A 390 17.12 -4.90 -18.75
N TYR A 391 16.40 -4.54 -17.68
CA TYR A 391 16.83 -3.55 -16.68
C TYR A 391 17.10 -4.19 -15.30
N LYS A 392 16.57 -3.63 -14.24
CA LYS A 392 16.86 -3.99 -12.84
C LYS A 392 15.87 -4.99 -12.21
N TRP A 393 14.92 -5.52 -12.98
CA TRP A 393 13.86 -6.37 -12.41
C TRP A 393 14.40 -7.63 -11.72
N ILE A 394 15.38 -8.34 -12.32
CA ILE A 394 15.96 -9.55 -11.73
C ILE A 394 16.68 -9.23 -10.42
N GLU A 395 17.46 -8.15 -10.41
CA GLU A 395 18.19 -7.67 -9.24
C GLU A 395 17.22 -7.22 -8.12
N ALA A 396 16.10 -6.58 -8.49
CA ALA A 396 15.06 -6.16 -7.54
C ALA A 396 14.34 -7.36 -6.92
N VAL A 397 14.01 -8.38 -7.70
CA VAL A 397 13.44 -9.63 -7.18
C VAL A 397 14.44 -10.30 -6.24
N GLN A 398 15.74 -10.32 -6.57
CA GLN A 398 16.77 -10.85 -5.68
C GLN A 398 16.80 -10.07 -4.36
N ALA A 399 16.85 -8.72 -4.41
CA ALA A 399 16.85 -7.87 -3.22
C ALA A 399 15.60 -8.09 -2.34
N ALA A 400 14.44 -8.21 -2.97
CA ALA A 400 13.18 -8.50 -2.28
C ALA A 400 13.19 -9.88 -1.58
N VAL A 401 13.68 -10.93 -2.27
CA VAL A 401 13.78 -12.28 -1.71
C VAL A 401 14.83 -12.35 -0.61
N ASP A 402 15.97 -11.65 -0.77
CA ASP A 402 17.02 -11.60 0.24
C ASP A 402 16.54 -10.86 1.51
N ALA A 403 15.85 -9.72 1.37
CA ALA A 403 15.27 -9.00 2.49
C ALA A 403 14.19 -9.83 3.21
N ALA A 404 13.27 -10.45 2.47
CA ALA A 404 12.25 -11.31 3.02
C ALA A 404 12.85 -12.53 3.73
N ALA A 405 13.88 -13.16 3.18
CA ALA A 405 14.58 -14.28 3.80
C ALA A 405 15.25 -13.88 5.12
N ALA A 406 15.87 -12.69 5.17
CA ALA A 406 16.47 -12.15 6.39
C ALA A 406 15.41 -11.86 7.47
N MET A 407 14.22 -11.42 7.07
CA MET A 407 13.11 -11.14 7.98
C MET A 407 12.27 -12.39 8.36
N ARG A 408 12.66 -13.60 7.93
CA ARG A 408 12.08 -14.86 8.42
C ARG A 408 12.66 -15.31 9.76
N LEU A 409 13.88 -14.89 10.08
CA LEU A 409 14.55 -15.32 11.31
C LEU A 409 13.74 -14.95 12.54
N GLY A 410 13.68 -15.89 13.48
CA GLY A 410 13.09 -15.67 14.80
C GLY A 410 13.90 -14.70 15.66
N THR A 411 13.34 -14.32 16.80
CA THR A 411 14.03 -13.42 17.75
C THR A 411 15.18 -14.12 18.47
N TYR A 412 15.09 -15.45 18.67
CA TYR A 412 16.06 -16.23 19.44
C TYR A 412 16.61 -17.40 18.61
N ASP A 413 17.88 -17.74 18.84
CA ASP A 413 18.47 -19.00 18.38
C ASP A 413 18.05 -20.20 19.27
N GLU A 414 18.58 -21.39 18.97
CA GLU A 414 18.25 -22.64 19.70
C GLU A 414 18.75 -22.62 21.16
N GLU A 415 19.73 -21.78 21.47
CA GLU A 415 20.28 -21.58 22.82
C GLU A 415 19.55 -20.47 23.60
N GLY A 416 18.60 -19.76 22.99
CA GLY A 416 17.86 -18.66 23.60
C GLY A 416 18.57 -17.30 23.55
N LYS A 417 19.63 -17.15 22.75
CA LYS A 417 20.31 -15.89 22.52
C LYS A 417 19.56 -15.08 21.47
N VAL A 418 19.47 -13.76 21.69
CA VAL A 418 18.83 -12.86 20.72
C VAL A 418 19.63 -12.82 19.42
N LEU A 419 18.96 -13.10 18.31
CA LEU A 419 19.53 -12.97 16.97
C LEU A 419 19.53 -11.51 16.50
N PRO A 420 20.53 -11.08 15.72
CA PRO A 420 20.50 -9.76 15.08
C PRO A 420 19.35 -9.70 14.07
N SER A 421 18.62 -8.59 14.04
CA SER A 421 17.60 -8.33 13.02
C SER A 421 18.21 -7.56 11.86
N ALA A 422 17.85 -7.94 10.63
CA ALA A 422 18.25 -7.22 9.44
C ALA A 422 17.64 -5.82 9.34
N TRP A 423 16.53 -5.57 10.05
CA TRP A 423 15.86 -4.29 10.12
C TRP A 423 15.23 -4.09 11.50
N THR A 424 15.33 -2.85 12.03
CA THR A 424 14.68 -2.41 13.26
C THR A 424 14.15 -1.00 13.08
N PHE A 425 13.19 -0.58 13.92
CA PHE A 425 12.57 0.73 13.81
C PHE A 425 12.10 1.25 15.17
N THR A 426 12.56 2.43 15.53
CA THR A 426 12.00 3.19 16.66
C THR A 426 11.51 4.55 16.17
N GLY A 427 10.36 5.01 16.66
CA GLY A 427 9.81 6.33 16.42
C GLY A 427 9.73 7.14 17.71
N TRP A 428 10.12 8.41 17.65
CA TRP A 428 9.88 9.36 18.73
C TRP A 428 8.46 9.91 18.62
N THR A 429 7.50 9.18 19.17
CA THR A 429 6.08 9.44 19.02
C THR A 429 5.31 9.15 20.30
N ASN A 430 4.14 9.78 20.47
CA ASN A 430 3.16 9.46 21.51
C ASN A 430 2.09 8.47 21.06
N ARG A 431 2.20 7.95 19.82
CA ARG A 431 1.30 6.94 19.28
C ARG A 431 1.99 5.58 19.24
N GLY A 432 1.49 4.62 20.02
CA GLY A 432 2.07 3.29 20.09
C GLY A 432 2.04 2.50 18.76
N SER A 433 1.21 2.91 17.81
CA SER A 433 1.15 2.32 16.48
C SER A 433 2.20 2.86 15.50
N GLU A 434 2.99 3.86 15.88
CA GLU A 434 4.02 4.47 15.03
C GLU A 434 5.45 4.10 15.44
N THR A 435 5.62 3.10 16.30
CA THR A 435 6.93 2.63 16.77
C THR A 435 6.89 1.15 17.12
N LEU A 436 8.04 0.47 17.07
CA LEU A 436 8.16 -0.90 17.56
C LEU A 436 8.71 -0.93 18.98
N THR A 437 8.29 -1.94 19.75
CA THR A 437 8.78 -2.23 21.10
C THR A 437 10.19 -2.84 21.04
N ASN A 438 10.81 -3.05 22.22
CA ASN A 438 12.07 -3.77 22.38
C ASN A 438 13.20 -3.20 21.49
N ASP A 439 13.46 -1.90 21.63
CA ASP A 439 14.48 -1.16 20.88
C ASP A 439 14.36 -1.32 19.35
N GLY A 440 13.12 -1.39 18.87
CA GLY A 440 12.81 -1.49 17.44
C GLY A 440 12.76 -2.90 16.88
N LEU A 441 12.98 -3.93 17.69
CA LEU A 441 12.84 -5.34 17.28
C LEU A 441 11.38 -5.78 17.13
N GLY A 442 10.45 -5.09 17.82
CA GLY A 442 9.08 -5.54 17.98
C GLY A 442 8.92 -6.66 19.01
N ASN A 443 7.74 -7.22 19.13
CA ASN A 443 7.50 -8.36 20.03
C ASN A 443 8.22 -9.62 19.52
N PRO A 444 8.66 -10.52 20.42
CA PRO A 444 9.37 -11.73 20.06
C PRO A 444 8.58 -12.60 19.07
N VAL A 445 9.28 -13.15 18.10
CA VAL A 445 8.75 -14.01 17.05
C VAL A 445 9.51 -15.33 17.02
N LYS A 446 8.78 -16.45 16.86
CA LYS A 446 9.36 -17.76 16.57
C LYS A 446 9.27 -18.06 15.09
N GLU A 447 10.40 -18.46 14.49
CA GLU A 447 10.45 -18.83 13.08
C GLU A 447 9.47 -19.98 12.79
N ASN A 448 8.58 -19.78 11.80
CA ASN A 448 7.61 -20.78 11.36
C ASN A 448 7.50 -20.89 9.82
N GLY A 449 8.31 -20.14 9.08
CA GLY A 449 8.27 -20.06 7.63
C GLY A 449 7.66 -18.78 7.07
N MET A 450 6.84 -18.06 7.84
CA MET A 450 6.33 -16.74 7.47
C MET A 450 7.42 -15.67 7.59
N VAL A 451 7.23 -14.58 6.89
CA VAL A 451 8.10 -13.38 6.92
C VAL A 451 7.52 -12.38 7.91
N ARG A 452 8.38 -11.81 8.77
CA ARG A 452 7.98 -10.72 9.67
C ARG A 452 7.70 -9.44 8.86
N SER A 453 6.61 -8.75 9.18
CA SER A 453 6.34 -7.37 8.78
C SER A 453 6.40 -6.49 10.01
N GLY A 454 7.16 -5.39 9.96
CA GLY A 454 7.22 -4.46 11.09
C GLY A 454 5.94 -3.63 11.19
N PHE A 455 5.41 -3.27 10.03
CA PHE A 455 4.22 -2.46 9.89
C PHE A 455 3.17 -3.15 9.00
N ARG A 456 1.93 -2.70 9.15
CA ARG A 456 0.75 -3.12 8.38
C ARG A 456 0.63 -2.26 7.11
N PRO A 457 -0.22 -2.66 6.15
CA PRO A 457 -0.54 -1.82 4.98
C PRO A 457 -1.13 -0.43 5.34
N SER A 458 -1.56 -0.24 6.58
CA SER A 458 -2.03 1.04 7.13
C SER A 458 -0.93 1.93 7.70
N ASP A 459 0.34 1.56 7.56
CA ASP A 459 1.51 2.21 8.17
C ASP A 459 1.57 2.09 9.71
N ASP A 460 0.72 1.26 10.34
CA ASP A 460 0.71 1.00 11.78
C ASP A 460 1.58 -0.20 12.13
N ALA A 461 2.25 -0.16 13.28
CA ALA A 461 3.09 -1.24 13.77
C ALA A 461 2.29 -2.53 14.04
N CYS A 462 2.80 -3.66 13.61
CA CYS A 462 2.27 -4.97 13.95
C CYS A 462 2.45 -5.27 15.45
N ILE A 463 1.41 -5.79 16.08
CA ILE A 463 1.51 -6.33 17.45
C ILE A 463 2.31 -7.62 17.41
N PHE A 464 1.94 -8.55 16.50
CA PHE A 464 2.73 -9.74 16.18
C PHE A 464 3.18 -9.65 14.72
N GLN A 465 4.48 -9.75 14.49
CA GLN A 465 5.07 -9.41 13.19
C GLN A 465 4.81 -10.43 12.07
N LEU A 466 4.29 -11.63 12.36
CA LEU A 466 3.86 -12.56 11.32
C LEU A 466 2.46 -12.18 10.85
N LEU A 467 2.39 -11.14 10.01
CA LEU A 467 1.17 -10.56 9.47
C LEU A 467 0.60 -11.47 8.36
N THR A 468 -0.51 -12.12 8.64
CA THR A 468 -1.09 -13.17 7.79
C THR A 468 -1.44 -12.68 6.38
N PRO A 469 -2.23 -11.59 6.17
CA PRO A 469 -2.64 -11.21 4.81
C PRO A 469 -1.47 -10.76 3.93
N SER A 470 -0.48 -10.03 4.47
CA SER A 470 0.70 -9.66 3.69
C SER A 470 1.53 -10.88 3.28
N ASN A 471 1.66 -11.87 4.16
CA ASN A 471 2.29 -13.15 3.84
C ASN A 471 1.52 -13.95 2.77
N MET A 472 0.18 -13.98 2.83
CA MET A 472 -0.66 -14.62 1.82
C MET A 472 -0.45 -13.99 0.43
N MET A 473 -0.52 -12.67 0.35
CA MET A 473 -0.33 -11.92 -0.89
C MET A 473 1.09 -12.14 -1.44
N PHE A 474 2.10 -12.03 -0.60
CA PHE A 474 3.49 -12.20 -1.01
C PHE A 474 3.77 -13.63 -1.52
N ALA A 475 3.30 -14.67 -0.83
CA ALA A 475 3.44 -16.05 -1.30
C ALA A 475 2.77 -16.28 -2.66
N ALA A 476 1.54 -15.78 -2.85
CA ALA A 476 0.82 -15.91 -4.12
C ALA A 476 1.56 -15.26 -5.28
N TYR A 477 2.11 -14.06 -5.09
CA TYR A 477 2.82 -13.35 -6.15
C TYR A 477 4.27 -13.79 -6.31
N LEU A 478 4.93 -14.35 -5.29
CA LEU A 478 6.19 -15.07 -5.47
C LEU A 478 6.03 -16.26 -6.42
N GLU A 479 4.97 -17.05 -6.27
CA GLU A 479 4.68 -18.19 -7.14
C GLU A 479 4.43 -17.73 -8.58
N GLN A 480 3.60 -16.71 -8.77
CA GLN A 480 3.29 -16.15 -10.10
C GLN A 480 4.53 -15.52 -10.76
N ALA A 481 5.28 -14.70 -10.05
CA ALA A 481 6.50 -14.08 -10.57
C ALA A 481 7.62 -15.10 -10.81
N SER A 482 7.62 -16.26 -10.12
CA SER A 482 8.57 -17.35 -10.39
C SER A 482 8.45 -17.89 -11.81
N VAL A 483 7.26 -17.78 -12.44
CA VAL A 483 7.04 -18.19 -13.85
C VAL A 483 7.79 -17.25 -14.80
N ILE A 484 7.77 -15.94 -14.53
CA ILE A 484 8.56 -14.94 -15.28
C ILE A 484 10.05 -15.27 -15.17
N MET A 485 10.51 -15.51 -13.93
CA MET A 485 11.90 -15.82 -13.65
C MET A 485 12.35 -17.12 -14.33
N GLU A 486 11.52 -18.15 -14.36
CA GLU A 486 11.76 -19.39 -15.07
C GLU A 486 11.88 -19.17 -16.58
N GLY A 487 10.94 -18.41 -17.18
CA GLY A 487 11.00 -18.02 -18.58
C GLY A 487 12.30 -17.30 -18.95
N LEU A 488 12.74 -16.35 -18.10
CA LEU A 488 14.01 -15.64 -18.30
C LEU A 488 15.23 -16.58 -18.27
N SER A 489 15.19 -17.64 -17.46
CA SER A 489 16.31 -18.59 -17.36
C SER A 489 16.64 -19.30 -18.70
N SER A 490 15.66 -19.37 -19.60
CA SER A 490 15.77 -20.01 -20.92
C SER A 490 15.67 -19.02 -22.09
N LEU A 491 15.48 -17.72 -21.82
CA LEU A 491 15.25 -16.72 -22.87
C LEU A 491 16.47 -16.53 -23.77
N ASP A 492 16.29 -16.68 -25.07
CA ASP A 492 17.33 -16.41 -26.05
C ASP A 492 17.77 -14.94 -26.04
N GLY A 493 19.07 -14.70 -26.20
CA GLY A 493 19.64 -13.35 -26.19
C GLY A 493 19.88 -12.74 -24.80
N LEU A 494 19.37 -13.34 -23.72
CA LEU A 494 19.69 -12.89 -22.36
C LEU A 494 21.11 -13.33 -21.97
N ASP A 495 21.84 -12.47 -21.25
CA ASP A 495 23.18 -12.75 -20.73
C ASP A 495 23.19 -14.01 -19.84
N GLN A 496 24.27 -14.79 -19.92
CA GLN A 496 24.39 -16.09 -19.24
C GLN A 496 24.40 -15.95 -17.72
N ALA A 497 24.95 -14.87 -17.17
CA ALA A 497 24.95 -14.63 -15.73
C ALA A 497 23.51 -14.33 -15.25
N LYS A 498 22.74 -13.51 -15.98
CA LYS A 498 21.34 -13.26 -15.71
C LYS A 498 20.48 -14.53 -15.83
N LYS A 499 20.71 -15.40 -16.84
CA LYS A 499 20.03 -16.70 -16.94
C LYS A 499 20.28 -17.59 -15.71
N THR A 500 21.54 -17.64 -15.27
CA THR A 500 21.93 -18.43 -14.09
C THR A 500 21.29 -17.87 -12.83
N MET A 501 21.29 -16.54 -12.67
CA MET A 501 20.61 -15.85 -11.56
C MET A 501 19.11 -16.16 -11.57
N ALA A 502 18.46 -16.01 -12.71
CA ALA A 502 17.04 -16.30 -12.88
C ALA A 502 16.68 -17.75 -12.50
N LYS A 503 17.47 -18.72 -12.94
CA LYS A 503 17.27 -20.14 -12.59
C LYS A 503 17.36 -20.37 -11.07
N ASN A 504 18.36 -19.77 -10.41
CA ASN A 504 18.55 -19.90 -8.96
C ASN A 504 17.40 -19.21 -8.20
N MET A 505 16.97 -18.02 -8.68
CA MET A 505 15.90 -17.26 -8.06
C MET A 505 14.55 -17.98 -8.16
N THR A 506 14.24 -18.64 -9.28
CA THR A 506 13.03 -19.45 -9.43
C THR A 506 12.85 -20.44 -8.27
N ALA A 507 13.91 -21.20 -7.95
CA ALA A 507 13.87 -22.16 -6.86
C ALA A 507 13.72 -21.50 -5.49
N ARG A 508 14.44 -20.39 -5.24
CA ARG A 508 14.36 -19.63 -3.99
C ARG A 508 12.98 -19.00 -3.76
N MET A 509 12.38 -18.43 -4.79
CA MET A 509 11.04 -17.84 -4.73
C MET A 509 9.98 -18.90 -4.36
N ARG A 510 10.06 -20.07 -4.99
CA ARG A 510 9.14 -21.19 -4.73
C ARG A 510 9.33 -21.78 -3.33
N ASP A 511 10.57 -21.94 -2.86
CA ASP A 511 10.84 -22.40 -1.50
C ASP A 511 10.34 -21.41 -0.43
N LEU A 512 10.58 -20.11 -0.64
CA LEU A 512 10.08 -19.04 0.25
C LEU A 512 8.54 -19.04 0.31
N ALA A 513 7.88 -19.08 -0.83
CA ALA A 513 6.42 -19.14 -0.90
C ALA A 513 5.86 -20.39 -0.19
N ARG A 514 6.50 -21.54 -0.38
CA ARG A 514 6.13 -22.78 0.32
C ARG A 514 6.29 -22.69 1.83
N GLY A 515 7.39 -22.08 2.30
CA GLY A 515 7.61 -21.83 3.72
C GLY A 515 6.54 -20.96 4.33
N ILE A 516 6.16 -19.88 3.64
CA ILE A 516 5.07 -18.99 4.06
C ILE A 516 3.73 -19.76 4.14
N ARG A 517 3.39 -20.53 3.09
CA ARG A 517 2.17 -21.35 3.10
C ARG A 517 2.13 -22.35 4.26
N TYR A 518 3.29 -22.96 4.59
CA TYR A 518 3.41 -23.85 5.72
C TYR A 518 3.12 -23.13 7.03
N GLY A 519 3.77 -21.99 7.28
CA GLY A 519 3.59 -21.21 8.51
C GLY A 519 2.15 -20.71 8.70
N ILE A 520 1.51 -20.23 7.62
CA ILE A 520 0.10 -19.82 7.65
C ILE A 520 -0.80 -21.01 8.00
N ALA A 521 -0.62 -22.15 7.35
CA ALA A 521 -1.43 -23.33 7.60
C ALA A 521 -1.23 -23.87 9.02
N GLN A 522 -0.03 -23.73 9.60
CA GLN A 522 0.28 -24.24 10.93
C GLN A 522 -0.21 -23.32 12.06
N ASP A 523 0.02 -22.01 11.94
CA ASP A 523 -0.11 -21.07 13.07
C ASP A 523 -1.21 -20.03 12.88
N ALA A 524 -1.58 -19.69 11.62
CA ALA A 524 -2.54 -18.63 11.36
C ALA A 524 -4.01 -19.12 11.27
N VAL A 525 -4.26 -20.42 11.25
CA VAL A 525 -5.60 -21.00 11.35
C VAL A 525 -5.90 -21.28 12.82
N VAL A 526 -6.88 -20.57 13.38
CA VAL A 526 -7.22 -20.64 14.80
C VAL A 526 -8.71 -20.92 14.99
N THR A 527 -9.09 -21.55 16.10
CA THR A 527 -10.49 -21.84 16.42
C THR A 527 -11.10 -20.71 17.25
N HIS A 528 -12.01 -19.95 16.65
CA HIS A 528 -12.82 -18.95 17.36
C HIS A 528 -14.09 -19.61 17.95
N ARG A 529 -14.43 -19.26 19.20
CA ARG A 529 -15.55 -19.87 19.93
C ARG A 529 -16.92 -19.77 19.24
N GLU A 530 -17.12 -18.70 18.46
CA GLU A 530 -18.41 -18.37 17.81
C GLU A 530 -18.41 -18.70 16.32
N PHE A 531 -17.28 -18.50 15.64
CA PHE A 531 -17.18 -18.61 14.19
C PHE A 531 -16.57 -19.93 13.70
N GLY A 532 -15.98 -20.74 14.60
CA GLY A 532 -15.22 -21.94 14.21
C GLY A 532 -13.81 -21.59 13.77
N GLU A 533 -13.24 -22.34 12.82
CA GLU A 533 -11.91 -22.04 12.29
C GLU A 533 -11.93 -20.74 11.48
N ILE A 534 -11.04 -19.80 11.80
CA ILE A 534 -10.82 -18.51 11.14
C ILE A 534 -9.34 -18.27 10.93
N PHE A 535 -8.98 -17.36 10.03
CA PHE A 535 -7.63 -16.82 9.98
C PHE A 535 -7.41 -15.77 11.07
N ALA A 536 -6.28 -15.87 11.78
CA ALA A 536 -5.77 -14.81 12.62
C ALA A 536 -5.10 -13.73 11.76
N TYR A 537 -5.24 -12.46 12.13
CA TYR A 537 -4.64 -11.34 11.41
C TYR A 537 -3.11 -11.31 11.58
N GLU A 538 -2.64 -11.48 12.81
CA GLU A 538 -1.23 -11.54 13.17
C GLU A 538 -0.98 -12.71 14.12
N VAL A 539 0.18 -13.34 14.03
CA VAL A 539 0.63 -14.40 14.94
C VAL A 539 2.10 -14.19 15.33
N ASP A 540 2.55 -14.84 16.42
CA ASP A 540 3.93 -14.74 16.92
C ASP A 540 4.76 -16.01 16.74
N GLY A 541 4.15 -17.12 16.29
CA GLY A 541 4.77 -18.44 16.19
C GLY A 541 4.95 -19.16 17.55
N TYR A 542 4.61 -18.51 18.68
CA TYR A 542 4.59 -19.10 20.01
C TYR A 542 3.19 -19.57 20.42
N GLY A 543 2.18 -19.33 19.59
CA GLY A 543 0.79 -19.69 19.81
C GLY A 543 -0.13 -18.52 20.18
N SER A 544 0.38 -17.28 20.17
CA SER A 544 -0.45 -16.10 20.33
C SER A 544 -1.01 -15.64 18.98
N ALA A 545 -2.22 -15.09 18.98
CA ALA A 545 -2.91 -14.62 17.79
C ALA A 545 -3.66 -13.32 18.07
N ASN A 546 -3.59 -12.39 17.13
CA ASN A 546 -4.39 -11.18 17.12
C ASN A 546 -5.59 -11.37 16.17
N LEU A 547 -6.80 -11.33 16.76
CA LEU A 547 -8.05 -11.57 16.03
C LEU A 547 -8.71 -10.22 15.72
N MET A 548 -8.43 -9.72 14.53
CA MET A 548 -9.00 -8.53 13.94
C MET A 548 -8.89 -8.59 12.42
N ASP A 549 -9.28 -7.57 11.73
CA ASP A 549 -8.82 -7.22 10.37
C ASP A 549 -8.63 -5.71 10.29
N ASP A 550 -7.77 -5.26 9.39
CA ASP A 550 -7.51 -3.87 9.05
C ASP A 550 -8.07 -3.59 7.65
N ALA A 551 -8.50 -2.36 7.42
CA ALA A 551 -9.17 -1.97 6.17
C ALA A 551 -8.24 -1.94 4.96
N ASN A 552 -6.94 -1.72 5.18
CA ASN A 552 -5.97 -1.56 4.11
C ASN A 552 -5.59 -2.92 3.50
N VAL A 553 -5.54 -2.97 2.17
CA VAL A 553 -5.18 -4.18 1.42
C VAL A 553 -3.64 -4.30 1.33
N PRO A 554 -3.08 -5.48 1.64
CA PRO A 554 -3.72 -6.77 1.92
C PRO A 554 -4.39 -6.87 3.28
N SER A 555 -5.63 -7.32 3.29
CA SER A 555 -6.44 -7.65 4.47
C SER A 555 -6.94 -9.08 4.38
N LEU A 556 -7.39 -9.66 5.50
CA LEU A 556 -8.01 -10.99 5.46
C LEU A 556 -9.29 -10.99 4.61
N LEU A 557 -10.02 -9.87 4.60
CA LEU A 557 -11.21 -9.70 3.77
C LEU A 557 -10.88 -9.78 2.27
N ALA A 558 -9.71 -9.27 1.85
CA ALA A 558 -9.26 -9.25 0.46
C ALA A 558 -8.64 -10.57 -0.03
N PHE A 559 -8.48 -11.56 0.83
CA PHE A 559 -7.87 -12.86 0.53
C PHE A 559 -8.30 -13.50 -0.82
N PRO A 560 -9.59 -13.49 -1.23
CA PRO A 560 -10.01 -14.09 -2.50
C PRO A 560 -9.42 -13.43 -3.76
N LEU A 561 -8.89 -12.21 -3.63
CA LEU A 561 -8.41 -11.44 -4.79
C LEU A 561 -7.03 -11.91 -5.30
N TRP A 562 -6.32 -12.78 -4.57
CA TRP A 562 -4.93 -13.16 -4.88
C TRP A 562 -4.76 -14.59 -5.37
N ASN A 563 -5.82 -15.37 -5.54
CA ASN A 563 -5.77 -16.80 -5.91
C ASN A 563 -4.92 -17.68 -4.99
N TYR A 564 -4.76 -17.29 -3.73
CA TYR A 564 -3.92 -17.99 -2.76
C TYR A 564 -4.40 -19.42 -2.46
N THR A 565 -5.70 -19.70 -2.62
CA THR A 565 -6.34 -21.01 -2.34
C THR A 565 -5.97 -22.11 -3.32
N HIS A 566 -5.55 -21.74 -4.52
CA HIS A 566 -5.12 -22.69 -5.53
C HIS A 566 -3.62 -22.95 -5.33
N PRO A 567 -3.20 -24.17 -4.88
CA PRO A 567 -1.79 -24.49 -4.97
C PRO A 567 -1.37 -24.32 -6.44
N PRO A 568 -0.15 -23.84 -6.71
CA PRO A 568 0.35 -23.83 -8.07
C PRO A 568 0.19 -25.25 -8.63
N PRO A 569 -0.10 -25.41 -9.94
CA PRO A 569 -0.17 -26.73 -10.55
C PRO A 569 1.09 -27.49 -10.14
N SER A 570 0.92 -28.70 -9.61
CA SER A 570 2.01 -29.54 -9.12
C SER A 570 3.05 -29.57 -10.23
N LEU A 571 4.17 -28.91 -10.02
CA LEU A 571 5.32 -29.04 -10.88
C LEU A 571 5.64 -30.53 -10.86
N GLY A 572 5.48 -31.19 -12.04
CA GLY A 572 5.62 -32.62 -12.16
C GLY A 572 6.91 -33.08 -11.52
N ASP A 573 6.92 -34.30 -10.97
CA ASP A 573 8.01 -34.95 -10.22
C ASP A 573 9.38 -35.03 -10.91
N HIS A 574 9.62 -34.22 -11.92
CA HIS A 574 10.88 -34.18 -12.66
C HIS A 574 12.09 -33.59 -11.89
N ASP A 575 11.85 -32.87 -10.78
CA ASP A 575 12.97 -32.28 -9.99
C ASP A 575 13.49 -33.17 -8.85
N HIS A 576 12.86 -34.31 -8.54
CA HIS A 576 13.32 -35.20 -7.48
C HIS A 576 14.60 -35.98 -7.79
N GLU A 577 15.02 -36.05 -9.05
CA GLU A 577 16.20 -36.86 -9.41
C GLU A 577 17.51 -36.06 -9.39
N GLN A 578 17.46 -34.72 -9.57
CA GLN A 578 18.67 -33.88 -9.56
C GLN A 578 19.15 -33.50 -8.17
N THR A 579 18.28 -33.42 -7.17
CA THR A 579 18.66 -33.05 -5.78
C THR A 579 19.36 -34.20 -5.06
N LYS A 580 19.12 -35.47 -5.44
CA LYS A 580 19.80 -36.63 -4.83
C LYS A 580 21.29 -36.77 -5.21
N THR A 581 21.71 -36.12 -6.27
CA THR A 581 23.10 -36.23 -6.75
C THR A 581 24.06 -35.24 -6.09
N MET A 582 23.57 -34.13 -5.52
CA MET A 582 24.41 -33.12 -4.85
C MET A 582 24.68 -33.40 -3.36
N VAL A 583 23.93 -34.26 -2.69
CA VAL A 583 24.11 -34.55 -1.25
C VAL A 583 25.12 -35.69 -0.97
N LYS A 584 25.67 -36.36 -1.98
CA LYS A 584 26.56 -37.52 -1.80
C LYS A 584 28.05 -37.23 -1.75
N SER A 585 28.51 -35.99 -1.77
CA SER A 585 29.96 -35.69 -1.92
C SER A 585 30.65 -35.02 -0.71
N THR A 586 30.08 -34.96 0.47
CA THR A 586 30.78 -34.47 1.66
C THR A 586 30.45 -35.28 2.91
N HIS A 587 30.96 -36.52 2.98
CA HIS A 587 31.15 -37.22 4.27
C HIS A 587 32.60 -37.73 4.29
N GLY A 588 33.49 -36.85 4.74
CA GLY A 588 34.84 -37.22 5.18
C GLY A 588 34.88 -37.08 6.71
N GLY A 589 35.05 -38.18 7.40
CA GLY A 589 34.97 -38.27 8.84
C GLY A 589 36.00 -37.42 9.59
N SER A 590 35.62 -36.84 10.70
CA SER A 590 36.56 -36.39 11.74
C SER A 590 36.14 -36.95 13.10
N LYS A 591 37.13 -37.51 13.77
CA LYS A 591 37.07 -38.15 15.04
C LYS A 591 36.91 -37.16 16.19
N THR A 592 36.01 -37.44 17.12
CA THR A 592 35.89 -36.77 18.41
C THR A 592 37.11 -36.96 19.30
N PRO A 593 37.60 -35.94 20.01
CA PRO A 593 38.42 -36.09 21.19
C PRO A 593 37.61 -35.95 22.49
N SER A 594 37.92 -36.78 23.43
CA SER A 594 37.37 -36.94 24.77
C SER A 594 37.70 -35.74 25.67
N ARG A 595 36.71 -35.44 26.50
CA ARG A 595 36.66 -34.43 27.56
C ARG A 595 37.59 -34.82 28.74
N SER A 596 38.47 -33.91 29.15
CA SER A 596 39.08 -33.92 30.48
C SER A 596 38.65 -32.66 31.24
N SER A 597 38.15 -32.91 32.45
CA SER A 597 37.74 -31.89 33.42
C SER A 597 38.96 -31.24 34.06
N ASP A 598 39.08 -29.92 34.01
CA ASP A 598 39.90 -29.19 34.96
C ASP A 598 39.21 -27.90 35.38
N SER A 599 39.07 -27.73 36.71
CA SER A 599 38.42 -26.63 37.38
C SER A 599 39.46 -25.55 37.73
N THR A 600 39.35 -24.42 37.11
CA THR A 600 40.12 -23.23 37.52
C THR A 600 39.17 -22.03 37.73
N GLN A 601 39.18 -21.48 38.96
CA GLN A 601 38.49 -20.26 39.35
C GLN A 601 39.06 -19.08 38.54
N VAL A 602 38.18 -18.28 37.97
CA VAL A 602 38.55 -17.05 37.29
C VAL A 602 38.03 -15.86 38.10
N GLN A 603 38.95 -14.99 38.51
CA GLN A 603 38.68 -13.66 39.10
C GLN A 603 38.10 -12.73 38.00
N PRO A 604 37.26 -11.74 38.34
CA PRO A 604 36.73 -10.78 37.39
C PRO A 604 37.82 -9.85 36.87
N PRO A 605 37.86 -9.53 35.58
CA PRO A 605 38.80 -8.56 35.02
C PRO A 605 38.39 -7.13 35.30
N SER A 606 39.38 -6.28 35.45
CA SER A 606 39.29 -4.84 35.57
C SER A 606 38.82 -4.20 34.28
N VAL A 607 37.96 -3.22 34.40
CA VAL A 607 37.48 -2.32 33.32
C VAL A 607 38.65 -1.49 32.85
N ASP A 608 39.11 -1.69 31.60
CA ASP A 608 39.83 -0.77 30.73
C ASP A 608 40.46 -1.58 29.58
N ASP A 609 39.70 -1.90 28.55
CA ASP A 609 40.22 -2.17 27.21
C ASP A 609 39.04 -2.09 26.18
N GLU A 610 38.98 -1.00 25.40
CA GLU A 610 38.14 -0.91 24.24
C GLU A 610 38.71 -1.79 23.13
N THR A 611 38.46 -3.09 23.20
CA THR A 611 38.70 -4.01 22.08
C THR A 611 37.48 -4.03 21.20
N GLU A 612 37.63 -3.58 19.95
CA GLU A 612 36.65 -3.78 18.87
C GLU A 612 36.15 -5.23 18.90
N LEU A 613 34.84 -5.40 19.09
CA LEU A 613 34.19 -6.70 18.98
C LEU A 613 34.40 -7.22 17.57
N PRO A 614 34.79 -8.49 17.38
CA PRO A 614 34.90 -9.08 16.05
C PRO A 614 33.54 -8.95 15.32
N PRO A 615 33.54 -8.71 14.00
CA PRO A 615 32.29 -8.59 13.22
C PRO A 615 31.41 -9.81 13.48
N ALA A 616 30.13 -9.54 13.80
CA ALA A 616 29.16 -10.58 14.09
C ALA A 616 29.14 -11.59 12.94
N SER A 617 29.17 -12.88 13.28
CA SER A 617 29.04 -13.96 12.28
C SER A 617 27.73 -13.75 11.51
N PRO A 618 27.70 -13.99 10.18
CA PRO A 618 26.48 -13.88 9.41
C PRO A 618 25.41 -14.83 10.01
N PRO A 619 24.12 -14.40 10.03
CA PRO A 619 23.07 -15.26 10.56
C PRO A 619 22.99 -16.57 9.79
N PRO A 620 22.58 -17.69 10.45
CA PRO A 620 22.45 -18.98 9.79
C PRO A 620 21.42 -18.87 8.63
N PRO A 621 21.62 -19.63 7.54
CA PRO A 621 20.65 -19.64 6.44
C PRO A 621 19.31 -20.20 6.93
N PRO A 622 18.16 -19.63 6.47
CA PRO A 622 16.84 -20.12 6.86
C PRO A 622 16.62 -21.57 6.45
N LYS A 623 15.84 -22.32 7.27
CA LYS A 623 15.53 -23.73 7.02
C LYS A 623 14.72 -23.88 5.71
N PRO A 624 15.06 -24.84 4.82
CA PRO A 624 14.29 -25.08 3.60
C PRO A 624 12.99 -25.85 3.92
N TYR A 625 11.89 -25.48 3.25
CA TYR A 625 10.55 -26.08 3.41
C TYR A 625 10.12 -26.99 2.25
N THR A 626 10.96 -27.20 1.25
CA THR A 626 10.66 -27.96 0.01
C THR A 626 10.11 -29.35 0.24
N THR A 627 10.51 -30.03 1.32
CA THR A 627 10.13 -31.41 1.63
C THR A 627 9.08 -31.54 2.73
N THR A 628 8.68 -30.44 3.37
CA THR A 628 7.72 -30.47 4.47
C THR A 628 6.29 -30.55 3.93
N PRO A 629 5.47 -31.56 4.31
CA PRO A 629 4.06 -31.63 3.91
C PRO A 629 3.30 -30.41 4.43
N LEU A 630 2.47 -29.81 3.57
CA LEU A 630 1.58 -28.71 4.00
C LEU A 630 0.41 -29.30 4.80
N PRO A 631 0.02 -28.71 5.95
CA PRO A 631 -1.23 -29.04 6.61
C PRO A 631 -2.40 -28.82 5.66
N SER A 632 -3.38 -29.74 5.70
CA SER A 632 -4.55 -29.67 4.83
C SER A 632 -5.69 -28.96 5.56
N HIS A 633 -6.15 -27.85 5.00
CA HIS A 633 -7.26 -27.06 5.51
C HIS A 633 -8.32 -26.83 4.44
N ASN A 634 -9.58 -26.67 4.86
CA ASN A 634 -10.63 -26.18 3.99
C ASN A 634 -10.64 -24.65 3.98
N TYR A 635 -9.76 -24.05 3.18
CA TYR A 635 -9.61 -22.59 3.11
C TYR A 635 -10.90 -21.86 2.74
N SER A 636 -11.79 -22.50 1.94
CA SER A 636 -13.09 -21.89 1.62
C SER A 636 -13.95 -21.75 2.88
N ALA A 637 -14.08 -22.80 3.69
CA ALA A 637 -14.86 -22.76 4.94
C ALA A 637 -14.23 -21.78 5.95
N ILE A 638 -12.89 -21.80 6.07
CA ILE A 638 -12.17 -20.89 6.97
C ILE A 638 -12.38 -19.43 6.54
N TYR A 639 -12.30 -19.13 5.23
CA TYR A 639 -12.55 -17.76 4.76
C TYR A 639 -13.99 -17.31 4.98
N GLN A 640 -14.98 -18.18 4.74
CA GLN A 640 -16.39 -17.86 5.03
C GLN A 640 -16.60 -17.50 6.51
N ASN A 641 -15.98 -18.26 7.41
CA ASN A 641 -16.02 -17.97 8.83
C ASN A 641 -15.30 -16.65 9.17
N THR A 642 -14.11 -16.46 8.60
CA THR A 642 -13.30 -15.24 8.76
C THR A 642 -14.06 -14.02 8.26
N ARG A 643 -14.68 -14.07 7.07
CA ARG A 643 -15.50 -13.00 6.53
C ARG A 643 -16.66 -12.64 7.47
N ARG A 644 -17.39 -13.63 8.01
CA ARG A 644 -18.46 -13.39 8.98
C ARG A 644 -17.94 -12.73 10.27
N PHE A 645 -16.79 -13.16 10.76
CA PHE A 645 -16.12 -12.55 11.90
C PHE A 645 -15.75 -11.09 11.61
N ILE A 646 -15.06 -10.82 10.50
CA ILE A 646 -14.55 -9.49 10.12
C ILE A 646 -15.69 -8.48 9.95
N LEU A 647 -16.77 -8.87 9.30
CA LEU A 647 -17.93 -8.00 9.02
C LEU A 647 -18.94 -7.97 10.17
N SER A 648 -18.49 -8.21 11.40
CA SER A 648 -19.30 -8.21 12.61
C SER A 648 -18.62 -7.41 13.75
N LEU A 649 -19.37 -7.14 14.82
CA LEU A 649 -18.84 -6.48 16.03
C LEU A 649 -17.83 -7.34 16.81
N SER A 650 -17.60 -8.59 16.39
CA SER A 650 -16.53 -9.43 16.94
C SER A 650 -15.14 -9.03 16.43
N ASN A 651 -15.05 -8.34 15.29
CA ASN A 651 -13.85 -7.61 14.87
C ASN A 651 -13.79 -6.27 15.62
N PRO A 652 -12.76 -6.02 16.45
CA PRO A 652 -12.67 -4.81 17.27
C PRO A 652 -12.59 -3.52 16.45
N TYR A 653 -12.21 -3.61 15.17
CA TYR A 653 -12.11 -2.47 14.26
C TYR A 653 -13.27 -2.39 13.25
N PHE A 654 -14.33 -3.19 13.40
CA PHE A 654 -15.54 -3.01 12.60
C PHE A 654 -16.33 -1.81 13.13
N ALA A 655 -16.19 -0.66 12.48
CA ALA A 655 -16.99 0.52 12.78
C ALA A 655 -18.42 0.31 12.27
N LYS A 656 -19.44 0.53 13.12
CA LYS A 656 -20.85 0.35 12.77
C LYS A 656 -21.65 1.58 13.10
N GLY A 657 -22.28 2.16 12.07
CA GLY A 657 -23.12 3.35 12.23
C GLY A 657 -23.97 3.65 10.99
N PRO A 658 -24.82 4.68 11.05
CA PRO A 658 -25.72 5.04 9.96
C PRO A 658 -25.00 5.66 8.74
N ALA A 659 -23.84 6.30 8.93
CA ALA A 659 -23.06 6.89 7.84
C ALA A 659 -22.22 5.84 7.11
N LEU A 660 -21.60 4.92 7.87
CA LEU A 660 -20.80 3.84 7.31
C LEU A 660 -20.74 2.66 8.29
N SER A 661 -20.86 1.45 7.78
CA SER A 661 -20.56 0.22 8.53
C SER A 661 -19.50 -0.55 7.76
N ALA A 662 -18.23 -0.42 8.17
CA ALA A 662 -17.09 -1.02 7.47
C ALA A 662 -15.94 -1.30 8.44
N VAL A 663 -14.99 -2.13 8.01
CA VAL A 663 -13.73 -2.32 8.74
C VAL A 663 -12.95 -0.99 8.75
N GLY A 664 -12.38 -0.68 9.89
CA GLY A 664 -11.45 0.43 10.12
C GLY A 664 -10.04 -0.10 10.41
N GLY A 665 -9.35 0.54 11.33
CA GLY A 665 -8.01 0.16 11.77
C GLY A 665 -7.52 1.04 12.91
N PRO A 666 -6.37 0.73 13.49
CA PRO A 666 -5.77 1.58 14.54
C PRO A 666 -5.27 2.93 14.01
N HIS A 667 -5.04 3.07 12.70
CA HIS A 667 -4.45 4.25 12.07
C HIS A 667 -5.18 5.55 12.44
N LEU A 668 -6.50 5.57 12.32
CA LEU A 668 -7.34 6.70 12.70
C LEU A 668 -8.22 6.41 13.92
N GLY A 669 -7.98 5.29 14.58
CA GLY A 669 -8.64 4.88 15.80
C GLY A 669 -10.02 4.24 15.60
N PRO A 670 -10.66 3.80 16.70
CA PRO A 670 -11.95 3.14 16.65
C PRO A 670 -13.07 4.12 16.21
N GLY A 671 -14.13 3.56 15.59
CA GLY A 671 -15.31 4.32 15.17
C GLY A 671 -15.21 4.96 13.80
N LYS A 672 -14.04 4.91 13.13
CA LYS A 672 -13.85 5.30 11.73
C LYS A 672 -13.78 4.06 10.84
N GLY A 673 -14.71 3.95 9.89
CA GLY A 673 -14.69 2.93 8.86
C GLY A 673 -13.99 3.44 7.59
N TRP A 674 -13.48 2.52 6.78
CA TRP A 674 -12.86 2.84 5.51
C TRP A 674 -13.80 2.43 4.36
N PRO A 675 -14.23 3.35 3.49
CA PRO A 675 -15.00 3.01 2.29
C PRO A 675 -14.31 1.97 1.40
N MET A 676 -12.96 1.94 1.42
CA MET A 676 -12.17 0.92 0.73
C MET A 676 -12.50 -0.50 1.22
N ALA A 677 -12.66 -0.70 2.54
CA ALA A 677 -13.04 -2.02 3.08
C ALA A 677 -14.47 -2.41 2.68
N ALA A 678 -15.39 -1.46 2.59
CA ALA A 678 -16.74 -1.70 2.04
C ALA A 678 -16.65 -2.13 0.55
N THR A 679 -15.78 -1.48 -0.23
CA THR A 679 -15.52 -1.84 -1.62
C THR A 679 -14.97 -3.25 -1.74
N VAL A 680 -13.98 -3.63 -0.90
CA VAL A 680 -13.42 -4.99 -0.86
C VAL A 680 -14.49 -6.02 -0.46
N ALA A 681 -15.35 -5.69 0.52
CA ALA A 681 -16.44 -6.56 0.93
C ALA A 681 -17.42 -6.84 -0.23
N ALA A 682 -17.70 -5.83 -1.06
CA ALA A 682 -18.53 -5.98 -2.25
C ALA A 682 -17.82 -6.80 -3.34
N LEU A 683 -16.56 -6.51 -3.66
CA LEU A 683 -15.78 -7.23 -4.66
C LEU A 683 -15.66 -8.73 -4.34
N THR A 684 -15.35 -9.04 -3.06
CA THR A 684 -15.17 -10.43 -2.62
C THR A 684 -16.49 -11.21 -2.50
N ALA A 685 -17.64 -10.53 -2.50
CA ALA A 685 -18.93 -11.19 -2.58
C ALA A 685 -19.14 -11.93 -3.94
N TYR A 686 -18.44 -11.52 -4.99
CA TYR A 686 -18.46 -12.18 -6.30
C TYR A 686 -17.52 -13.38 -6.41
N ASN A 687 -16.69 -13.65 -5.43
CA ASN A 687 -15.87 -14.87 -5.41
C ASN A 687 -16.70 -16.04 -4.86
N LEU A 688 -17.31 -16.81 -5.75
CA LEU A 688 -18.33 -17.82 -5.44
C LEU A 688 -17.79 -18.96 -4.57
N ASP A 689 -16.56 -19.40 -4.84
CA ASP A 689 -15.94 -20.52 -4.13
C ASP A 689 -15.59 -20.21 -2.67
N LEU A 690 -15.37 -18.93 -2.39
CA LEU A 690 -14.88 -18.46 -1.10
C LEU A 690 -15.92 -17.66 -0.30
N SER A 691 -16.79 -16.90 -0.95
CA SER A 691 -17.79 -16.08 -0.23
C SER A 691 -18.90 -16.89 0.45
N GLY A 692 -19.15 -18.11 -0.03
CA GLY A 692 -20.29 -18.92 0.36
C GLY A 692 -21.63 -18.46 -0.23
N LEU A 693 -21.60 -17.48 -1.13
CA LEU A 693 -22.76 -16.93 -1.82
C LEU A 693 -22.89 -17.59 -3.20
N SER A 694 -24.14 -17.89 -3.62
CA SER A 694 -24.38 -18.42 -4.95
C SER A 694 -24.40 -17.29 -5.99
N SER A 695 -23.87 -17.56 -7.20
CA SER A 695 -23.87 -16.59 -8.30
C SER A 695 -25.27 -16.09 -8.62
N GLY A 696 -25.43 -14.78 -8.73
CA GLY A 696 -26.69 -14.13 -9.03
C GLY A 696 -27.78 -14.33 -7.97
N SER A 697 -27.44 -14.86 -6.79
CA SER A 697 -28.40 -15.01 -5.70
C SER A 697 -28.80 -13.64 -5.14
N LYS A 698 -30.01 -13.57 -4.60
CA LYS A 698 -30.49 -12.37 -3.92
C LYS A 698 -29.62 -11.99 -2.70
N GLU A 699 -28.98 -12.96 -2.08
CA GLU A 699 -28.06 -12.73 -0.95
C GLU A 699 -26.76 -12.07 -1.42
N GLN A 700 -26.21 -12.52 -2.56
CA GLN A 700 -25.04 -11.87 -3.17
C GLN A 700 -25.36 -10.43 -3.59
N GLU A 701 -26.46 -10.23 -4.33
CA GLU A 701 -26.90 -8.92 -4.77
C GLU A 701 -27.12 -7.99 -3.57
N ARG A 702 -27.78 -8.45 -2.51
CA ARG A 702 -28.00 -7.70 -1.29
C ARG A 702 -26.69 -7.35 -0.57
N ALA A 703 -25.74 -8.29 -0.50
CA ALA A 703 -24.45 -8.03 0.12
C ALA A 703 -23.67 -6.92 -0.60
N VAL A 704 -23.73 -6.88 -1.93
CA VAL A 704 -23.11 -5.81 -2.73
C VAL A 704 -23.90 -4.50 -2.61
N GLU A 705 -25.23 -4.57 -2.66
CA GLU A 705 -26.14 -3.43 -2.51
C GLU A 705 -25.89 -2.67 -1.21
N GLU A 706 -25.80 -3.39 -0.08
CA GLU A 706 -25.57 -2.78 1.25
C GLU A 706 -24.24 -2.02 1.28
N GLN A 707 -23.16 -2.58 0.69
CA GLN A 707 -21.86 -1.91 0.64
C GLN A 707 -21.88 -0.69 -0.29
N LEU A 708 -22.45 -0.83 -1.49
CA LEU A 708 -22.52 0.25 -2.46
C LEU A 708 -23.30 1.45 -1.93
N LYS A 709 -24.41 1.18 -1.23
CA LYS A 709 -25.21 2.22 -0.57
C LYS A 709 -24.37 2.96 0.48
N MET A 710 -23.66 2.25 1.33
CA MET A 710 -22.80 2.85 2.37
C MET A 710 -21.69 3.70 1.78
N ILE A 711 -21.06 3.25 0.69
CA ILE A 711 -20.04 4.05 0.00
C ILE A 711 -20.66 5.37 -0.52
N LEU A 712 -21.81 5.31 -1.18
CA LEU A 712 -22.52 6.50 -1.66
C LEU A 712 -22.86 7.48 -0.54
N ASP A 713 -23.37 6.97 0.60
CA ASP A 713 -23.81 7.80 1.72
C ASP A 713 -22.62 8.38 2.51
N SER A 714 -21.42 7.81 2.41
CA SER A 714 -20.23 8.24 3.15
C SER A 714 -19.41 9.35 2.46
N THR A 715 -19.81 9.82 1.27
CA THR A 715 -19.06 10.80 0.48
C THR A 715 -19.17 12.25 0.96
N SER A 716 -20.05 12.55 1.90
CA SER A 716 -20.27 13.92 2.44
C SER A 716 -20.51 14.99 1.35
N GLY A 717 -21.04 14.58 0.18
CA GLY A 717 -21.32 15.49 -0.94
C GLY A 717 -20.10 15.96 -1.71
N THR A 718 -18.91 15.34 -1.53
CA THR A 718 -17.68 15.69 -2.25
C THR A 718 -17.62 15.10 -3.66
N GLY A 719 -18.37 14.02 -3.91
CA GLY A 719 -18.39 13.30 -5.19
C GLY A 719 -17.15 12.45 -5.45
N VAL A 720 -16.38 12.10 -4.41
CA VAL A 720 -15.27 11.15 -4.42
C VAL A 720 -15.31 10.25 -3.18
N VAL A 721 -14.59 9.14 -3.23
CA VAL A 721 -14.43 8.22 -2.11
C VAL A 721 -13.33 8.73 -1.18
N HIS A 722 -13.63 8.82 0.13
CA HIS A 722 -12.70 9.25 1.16
C HIS A 722 -11.84 8.09 1.67
N GLU A 723 -10.73 8.41 2.35
CA GLU A 723 -9.91 7.42 3.04
C GLU A 723 -10.70 6.80 4.21
N THR A 724 -11.11 7.60 5.20
CA THR A 724 -11.97 7.14 6.31
C THR A 724 -13.15 8.05 6.53
N VAL A 725 -14.19 7.49 7.16
CA VAL A 725 -15.40 8.22 7.54
C VAL A 725 -15.84 7.75 8.92
N ASN A 726 -16.19 8.68 9.78
CA ASN A 726 -16.78 8.37 11.07
C ASN A 726 -18.13 7.66 10.87
N ALA A 727 -18.30 6.51 11.51
CA ALA A 727 -19.48 5.66 11.34
C ALA A 727 -20.82 6.37 11.67
N TRP A 728 -20.79 7.40 12.52
CA TRP A 728 -21.96 8.16 12.98
C TRP A 728 -22.06 9.58 12.43
N ASN A 729 -21.01 10.05 11.72
CA ASN A 729 -20.97 11.41 11.18
C ASN A 729 -20.24 11.43 9.83
N GLU A 730 -20.99 11.50 8.74
CA GLU A 730 -20.46 11.52 7.38
C GLU A 730 -19.60 12.74 7.07
N LYS A 731 -19.65 13.79 7.91
CA LYS A 731 -18.85 15.01 7.75
C LYS A 731 -17.46 14.90 8.41
N ASP A 732 -17.25 13.91 9.27
CA ASP A 732 -15.96 13.62 9.90
C ASP A 732 -15.22 12.53 9.10
N TRP A 733 -14.47 12.96 8.08
CA TRP A 733 -13.73 12.12 7.17
C TRP A 733 -12.28 12.60 7.01
N THR A 734 -11.42 11.72 6.48
CA THR A 734 -10.04 12.04 6.13
C THR A 734 -9.81 11.85 4.64
N ARG A 735 -8.89 12.59 4.07
CA ARG A 735 -8.38 12.55 2.70
C ARG A 735 -9.47 12.36 1.63
N SER A 736 -9.79 13.41 0.92
CA SER A 736 -10.70 13.37 -0.24
C SER A 736 -9.96 13.19 -1.57
N TRP A 737 -8.64 13.16 -1.53
CA TRP A 737 -7.78 12.91 -2.68
C TRP A 737 -6.88 11.71 -2.36
N PHE A 738 -7.45 10.52 -2.47
CA PHE A 738 -6.82 9.24 -2.17
C PHE A 738 -7.06 8.27 -3.34
N GLY A 739 -6.05 8.14 -4.21
CA GLY A 739 -6.15 7.45 -5.50
C GLY A 739 -6.51 5.98 -5.37
N TRP A 740 -5.95 5.30 -4.39
CA TRP A 740 -6.19 3.88 -4.17
C TRP A 740 -7.68 3.57 -3.93
N ALA A 741 -8.32 4.24 -2.99
CA ALA A 741 -9.75 4.01 -2.69
C ALA A 741 -10.65 4.36 -3.89
N ASN A 742 -10.32 5.42 -4.63
CA ASN A 742 -11.09 5.85 -5.79
C ASN A 742 -10.93 4.88 -6.98
N GLY A 743 -9.73 4.38 -7.25
CA GLY A 743 -9.48 3.36 -8.27
C GLY A 743 -10.22 2.05 -7.97
N LEU A 744 -10.11 1.57 -6.72
CA LEU A 744 -10.76 0.34 -6.28
C LEU A 744 -12.29 0.42 -6.37
N PHE A 745 -12.88 1.59 -6.07
CA PHE A 745 -14.30 1.82 -6.29
C PHE A 745 -14.68 1.70 -7.78
N GLY A 746 -13.84 2.22 -8.68
CA GLY A 746 -14.01 2.02 -10.12
C GLY A 746 -14.01 0.55 -10.52
N GLU A 747 -13.09 -0.25 -9.98
CA GLU A 747 -13.05 -1.70 -10.17
C GLU A 747 -14.35 -2.38 -9.72
N LEU A 748 -14.92 -1.97 -8.58
CA LEU A 748 -16.19 -2.49 -8.09
C LEU A 748 -17.33 -2.22 -9.10
N ILE A 749 -17.44 -1.00 -9.62
CA ILE A 749 -18.48 -0.65 -10.59
C ILE A 749 -18.31 -1.45 -11.88
N MET A 750 -17.05 -1.64 -12.35
CA MET A 750 -16.76 -2.47 -13.49
C MET A 750 -17.13 -3.94 -13.27
N ARG A 751 -16.83 -4.47 -12.07
CA ARG A 751 -17.20 -5.84 -11.69
C ARG A 751 -18.71 -6.04 -11.65
N ILE A 752 -19.46 -5.08 -11.10
CA ILE A 752 -20.93 -5.11 -11.12
C ILE A 752 -21.44 -5.13 -12.56
N ALA A 753 -20.91 -4.26 -13.43
CA ALA A 753 -21.32 -4.18 -14.83
C ALA A 753 -21.07 -5.50 -15.57
N GLU A 754 -19.92 -6.14 -15.36
CA GLU A 754 -19.56 -7.44 -15.93
C GLU A 754 -20.52 -8.55 -15.47
N GLU A 755 -20.78 -8.65 -14.19
CA GLU A 755 -21.67 -9.66 -13.60
C GLU A 755 -23.13 -9.47 -14.05
N GLU A 756 -23.60 -8.23 -14.16
CA GLU A 756 -24.93 -7.91 -14.62
C GLU A 756 -25.08 -8.14 -16.14
N ALA A 757 -24.07 -7.78 -16.94
CA ALA A 757 -24.04 -8.08 -18.37
C ALA A 757 -24.05 -9.59 -18.64
N GLY A 758 -23.28 -10.38 -17.88
CA GLY A 758 -23.27 -11.85 -17.97
C GLY A 758 -24.62 -12.52 -17.65
N ARG A 759 -25.49 -11.80 -16.92
CA ARG A 759 -26.87 -12.22 -16.58
C ARG A 759 -27.95 -11.60 -17.51
N GLU A 760 -27.55 -10.85 -18.53
CA GLU A 760 -28.44 -10.12 -19.42
C GLU A 760 -29.45 -9.19 -18.74
N VAL A 761 -28.98 -8.50 -17.66
CA VAL A 761 -29.78 -7.56 -16.88
C VAL A 761 -30.20 -6.37 -17.74
N LYS A 762 -31.46 -5.98 -17.64
CA LYS A 762 -32.02 -4.84 -18.41
C LYS A 762 -31.96 -3.55 -17.59
N TRP A 763 -30.81 -2.90 -17.63
CA TRP A 763 -30.61 -1.63 -16.89
C TRP A 763 -31.61 -0.53 -17.28
N GLU A 764 -32.09 -0.52 -18.54
CA GLU A 764 -33.06 0.45 -19.04
C GLU A 764 -34.45 0.28 -18.40
N GLU A 765 -34.78 -0.93 -17.94
CA GLU A 765 -36.02 -1.24 -17.23
C GLU A 765 -35.87 -1.06 -15.71
N GLY A 766 -34.70 -0.54 -15.21
CA GLY A 766 -34.43 -0.36 -13.79
C GLY A 766 -33.96 -1.62 -13.05
N GLU A 767 -33.57 -2.67 -13.80
CA GLU A 767 -33.07 -3.91 -13.21
C GLU A 767 -31.60 -3.80 -12.80
N GLY A 768 -31.18 -4.65 -11.87
CA GLY A 768 -29.81 -4.72 -11.37
C GLY A 768 -29.41 -3.56 -10.45
N LEU A 769 -28.19 -3.56 -10.00
CA LEU A 769 -27.62 -2.52 -9.13
C LEU A 769 -27.33 -1.23 -9.90
N LEU A 770 -26.92 -1.34 -11.17
CA LEU A 770 -26.59 -0.18 -12.00
C LEU A 770 -27.84 0.43 -12.65
N GLY A 771 -28.91 -0.36 -12.87
CA GLY A 771 -30.17 0.11 -13.47
C GLY A 771 -31.10 0.83 -12.51
N ARG A 772 -30.94 0.64 -11.19
CA ARG A 772 -31.85 1.21 -10.19
C ARG A 772 -31.45 2.61 -9.71
N SER A 773 -32.42 3.31 -9.09
CA SER A 773 -32.15 4.58 -8.40
C SER A 773 -31.70 4.33 -6.96
N TRP A 774 -30.72 5.09 -6.51
CA TRP A 774 -30.15 5.08 -5.16
C TRP A 774 -30.61 6.31 -4.32
N GLN A 775 -31.72 6.90 -4.69
CA GLN A 775 -32.27 8.14 -4.12
C GLN A 775 -32.83 7.96 -2.69
#